data_3534fcb0dc4496faddf06c06959c7a40
#
_entry.id   3534fcb0dc4496faddf06c06959c7a40
#
_cell.length_a   1.000
_cell.length_b   1.000
_cell.length_c   1.000
_cell.angle_alpha   90.00
_cell.angle_beta   90.00
_cell.angle_gamma   90.00
#
_symmetry.space_group_name_H-M   'P 1'
#
loop_
_entity.id
_entity.type
_entity.pdbx_description
1 polymer ?
#
loop_
_entity_poly.entity_id
_entity_poly.type
_entity_poly.pdbx_seq_one_letter_code
_entity_poly.pdbx_strand_id
1 'polypeptide(L)'
;MRVALIAESYLPHMNGVTGSVLQVLRHLAADGHETLVIAPRSTESVDAVAASRTELLASLPLPSYPQVRVVFARVARIAAILREFRPDVVHLASPFVLGWQGVNAAESLRTASVAIYQTDVVAYAERYRMPQAAALAAGHVARLHRRATLTLAPSTPSVAQLERMGVDRLRMWARGVDGERFRPERRSEQFRRRVAPGEHIIGYVGRLAPEKQVEDLAVLAGVEGARLVIVGDGPSRAQLERQLPGAVFLGHLGGAELAEAMASFDVFVHPGESETFGQTIQEAHASGVPVVATGTGGPVDLVRSSIDGWLYRPGDLADLRARVGDLLGDDAKRQAFSVAARDAVAERTWASLYGQLLGHYDEARELRRIDDRLLARGETRPAMPALLPAPRRWARFVALGDSLTEGLCDTSRAPHGQYRGWADRLAPLLAQQHRGREPFRYANLAVRSRRVRDLTTTQIPRALELRPDLVSILMGANDLVGHGAAPRALAAELEEGVVALRAAGCDVLLVTPFLPHRRAAGLFARRFAQYASELRRIARVHGCMLLDLDALPEIGALEMWADDKVHLRSRGHRFLAYRAAEVLGIPDAEALGDLDAALHDDEPAAGGWLRRDALPWLWRRMRGRTAGDGLDAKHDDFVEMPGAGRSRRASSSA
;
A
#
# COMPACT_ATOMS: atom_id res chain seq x y z
N MET A 1 -1.71 -25.69 -22.43
CA MET A 1 -2.93 -24.92 -22.75
C MET A 1 -2.81 -24.26 -24.12
N ARG A 2 -3.96 -23.91 -24.69
CA ARG A 2 -4.06 -23.08 -25.91
C ARG A 2 -4.58 -21.69 -25.47
N VAL A 3 -3.76 -20.67 -25.65
CA VAL A 3 -4.06 -19.30 -25.17
C VAL A 3 -4.17 -18.36 -26.37
N ALA A 4 -5.33 -17.68 -26.51
CA ALA A 4 -5.51 -16.64 -27.50
C ALA A 4 -5.34 -15.25 -26.85
N LEU A 5 -4.33 -14.49 -27.27
CA LEU A 5 -4.08 -13.11 -26.80
C LEU A 5 -4.63 -12.11 -27.80
N ILE A 6 -5.47 -11.21 -27.34
CA ILE A 6 -6.09 -10.15 -28.15
C ILE A 6 -5.55 -8.81 -27.65
N ALA A 7 -4.77 -8.11 -28.48
CA ALA A 7 -4.10 -6.87 -28.12
C ALA A 7 -4.27 -5.79 -29.19
N GLU A 8 -4.70 -4.60 -28.82
CA GLU A 8 -4.77 -3.44 -29.74
C GLU A 8 -3.47 -2.69 -29.86
N SER A 9 -2.56 -2.87 -28.88
CA SER A 9 -1.19 -2.39 -28.92
C SER A 9 -0.26 -3.58 -29.08
N TYR A 10 0.46 -3.61 -30.20
CA TYR A 10 1.37 -4.70 -30.56
C TYR A 10 2.54 -4.17 -31.37
N LEU A 11 3.51 -5.01 -31.65
CA LEU A 11 4.68 -4.65 -32.45
C LEU A 11 4.28 -4.01 -33.80
N PRO A 12 5.08 -3.05 -34.30
CA PRO A 12 6.39 -2.59 -33.81
C PRO A 12 6.33 -1.56 -32.69
N HIS A 13 5.15 -1.11 -32.29
CA HIS A 13 4.98 -0.06 -31.28
C HIS A 13 5.20 -0.62 -29.86
N MET A 14 6.35 -0.25 -29.27
CA MET A 14 6.69 -0.63 -27.90
C MET A 14 6.04 0.33 -26.88
N ASN A 15 5.27 -0.22 -25.96
CA ASN A 15 4.72 0.46 -24.79
C ASN A 15 4.52 -0.56 -23.65
N GLY A 16 4.01 -0.13 -22.49
CA GLY A 16 3.81 -1.00 -21.34
C GLY A 16 2.88 -2.20 -21.58
N VAL A 17 1.84 -2.04 -22.43
CA VAL A 17 0.92 -3.14 -22.80
C VAL A 17 1.65 -4.15 -23.71
N THR A 18 2.29 -3.65 -24.77
CA THR A 18 3.08 -4.49 -25.68
C THR A 18 4.17 -5.25 -24.93
N GLY A 19 4.89 -4.59 -24.03
CA GLY A 19 5.91 -5.23 -23.19
C GLY A 19 5.37 -6.39 -22.37
N SER A 20 4.21 -6.19 -21.71
CA SER A 20 3.55 -7.24 -20.94
C SER A 20 3.11 -8.43 -21.81
N VAL A 21 2.50 -8.16 -22.96
CA VAL A 21 2.08 -9.20 -23.92
C VAL A 21 3.27 -10.04 -24.37
N LEU A 22 4.39 -9.39 -24.71
CA LEU A 22 5.60 -10.09 -25.14
C LEU A 22 6.22 -10.96 -24.04
N GLN A 23 6.21 -10.49 -22.79
CA GLN A 23 6.66 -11.30 -21.65
C GLN A 23 5.78 -12.52 -21.43
N VAL A 24 4.46 -12.34 -21.47
CA VAL A 24 3.50 -13.45 -21.36
C VAL A 24 3.72 -14.48 -22.48
N LEU A 25 3.87 -14.02 -23.73
CA LEU A 25 4.12 -14.91 -24.87
C LEU A 25 5.42 -15.70 -24.73
N ARG A 26 6.51 -15.06 -24.27
CA ARG A 26 7.80 -15.74 -24.07
C ARG A 26 7.70 -16.87 -23.04
N HIS A 27 7.04 -16.62 -21.91
CA HIS A 27 6.89 -17.62 -20.86
C HIS A 27 5.93 -18.73 -21.28
N LEU A 28 4.81 -18.41 -21.96
CA LEU A 28 3.91 -19.42 -22.52
C LEU A 28 4.62 -20.34 -23.52
N ALA A 29 5.44 -19.76 -24.38
CA ALA A 29 6.21 -20.52 -25.38
C ALA A 29 7.29 -21.40 -24.71
N ALA A 30 7.98 -20.88 -23.69
CA ALA A 30 8.98 -21.63 -22.92
C ALA A 30 8.36 -22.86 -22.22
N ASP A 31 7.12 -22.75 -21.75
CA ASP A 31 6.37 -23.85 -21.12
C ASP A 31 5.64 -24.75 -22.13
N GLY A 32 5.85 -24.55 -23.43
CA GLY A 32 5.27 -25.40 -24.49
C GLY A 32 3.76 -25.20 -24.71
N HIS A 33 3.21 -24.04 -24.33
CA HIS A 33 1.83 -23.70 -24.61
C HIS A 33 1.65 -23.20 -26.04
N GLU A 34 0.54 -23.59 -26.69
CA GLU A 34 0.17 -23.05 -27.99
C GLU A 34 -0.45 -21.66 -27.82
N THR A 35 0.03 -20.71 -28.60
CA THR A 35 -0.42 -19.32 -28.52
C THR A 35 -0.91 -18.77 -29.86
N LEU A 36 -2.03 -18.03 -29.82
CA LEU A 36 -2.56 -17.25 -30.93
C LEU A 36 -2.53 -15.77 -30.53
N VAL A 37 -1.93 -14.93 -31.36
CA VAL A 37 -2.03 -13.47 -31.20
C VAL A 37 -2.99 -12.91 -32.25
N ILE A 38 -3.98 -12.10 -31.80
CA ILE A 38 -4.85 -11.30 -32.67
C ILE A 38 -4.55 -9.82 -32.40
N ALA A 39 -4.02 -9.12 -33.40
CA ALA A 39 -3.56 -7.75 -33.26
C ALA A 39 -3.76 -6.90 -34.52
N PRO A 40 -3.68 -5.57 -34.45
CA PRO A 40 -3.70 -4.69 -35.63
C PRO A 40 -2.51 -4.97 -36.54
N ARG A 41 -2.75 -4.95 -37.85
CA ARG A 41 -1.67 -4.97 -38.85
C ARG A 41 -0.94 -3.65 -38.87
N SER A 42 0.38 -3.69 -38.78
CA SER A 42 1.26 -2.54 -39.06
C SER A 42 1.79 -2.59 -40.50
N THR A 43 2.29 -1.46 -40.97
CA THR A 43 2.98 -1.36 -42.27
C THR A 43 4.44 -1.79 -42.20
N GLU A 44 5.01 -1.85 -41.01
CA GLU A 44 6.38 -2.27 -40.78
C GLU A 44 6.45 -3.79 -40.55
N SER A 45 7.44 -4.46 -41.14
CA SER A 45 7.72 -5.86 -40.87
C SER A 45 8.28 -6.05 -39.47
N VAL A 46 7.80 -7.04 -38.77
CA VAL A 46 8.27 -7.38 -37.41
C VAL A 46 8.80 -8.80 -37.43
N ASP A 47 10.01 -8.98 -36.91
CA ASP A 47 10.58 -10.31 -36.72
C ASP A 47 9.72 -11.18 -35.83
N ALA A 48 9.70 -12.48 -36.12
CA ALA A 48 8.82 -13.45 -35.49
C ALA A 48 8.94 -13.43 -33.96
N VAL A 49 7.86 -13.01 -33.31
CA VAL A 49 7.70 -13.15 -31.85
C VAL A 49 7.28 -14.58 -31.55
N ALA A 50 7.59 -15.08 -30.36
CA ALA A 50 7.39 -16.43 -29.84
C ALA A 50 5.89 -16.89 -29.78
N ALA A 51 5.05 -16.50 -30.73
CA ALA A 51 3.66 -16.95 -30.86
C ALA A 51 3.58 -18.10 -31.86
N SER A 52 2.82 -19.15 -31.54
CA SER A 52 2.61 -20.28 -32.43
C SER A 52 1.82 -19.89 -33.68
N ARG A 53 0.93 -18.88 -33.55
CA ARG A 53 0.13 -18.31 -34.65
C ARG A 53 -0.12 -16.83 -34.43
N THR A 54 -0.11 -16.03 -35.49
CA THR A 54 -0.41 -14.59 -35.44
C THR A 54 -1.42 -14.23 -36.53
N GLU A 55 -2.51 -13.55 -36.14
CA GLU A 55 -3.53 -13.02 -37.02
C GLU A 55 -3.52 -11.48 -36.96
N LEU A 56 -2.98 -10.84 -37.99
CA LEU A 56 -2.92 -9.38 -38.09
C LEU A 56 -4.09 -8.85 -38.89
N LEU A 57 -4.95 -8.06 -38.23
CA LEU A 57 -6.19 -7.54 -38.79
C LEU A 57 -6.01 -6.14 -39.39
N ALA A 58 -6.74 -5.82 -40.46
CA ALA A 58 -6.76 -4.50 -41.07
C ALA A 58 -7.17 -3.43 -40.04
N SER A 59 -6.40 -2.36 -39.98
CA SER A 59 -6.56 -1.31 -38.97
C SER A 59 -6.21 0.06 -39.53
N LEU A 60 -6.80 1.11 -38.94
CA LEU A 60 -6.45 2.50 -39.22
C LEU A 60 -5.85 3.16 -37.98
N PRO A 61 -4.83 4.03 -38.15
CA PRO A 61 -4.30 4.80 -37.04
C PRO A 61 -5.33 5.81 -36.54
N LEU A 62 -5.39 6.02 -35.24
CA LEU A 62 -6.22 7.09 -34.66
C LEU A 62 -5.59 8.45 -34.98
N PRO A 63 -6.31 9.43 -35.61
CA PRO A 63 -5.71 10.68 -36.06
C PRO A 63 -4.96 11.45 -34.97
N SER A 64 -5.54 11.52 -33.77
CA SER A 64 -4.93 12.18 -32.60
C SER A 64 -3.84 11.37 -31.94
N TYR A 65 -3.68 10.09 -32.31
CA TYR A 65 -2.82 9.13 -31.62
C TYR A 65 -2.38 8.01 -32.59
N PRO A 66 -1.52 8.29 -33.57
CA PRO A 66 -1.19 7.37 -34.68
C PRO A 66 -0.63 6.01 -34.21
N GLN A 67 -0.08 5.96 -32.99
CA GLN A 67 0.44 4.73 -32.37
C GLN A 67 -0.68 3.77 -31.91
N VAL A 68 -1.90 4.27 -31.70
CA VAL A 68 -3.09 3.46 -31.42
C VAL A 68 -3.81 3.20 -32.72
N ARG A 69 -3.99 1.93 -33.06
CA ARG A 69 -4.63 1.50 -34.28
C ARG A 69 -5.97 0.85 -33.98
N VAL A 70 -7.01 1.32 -34.64
CA VAL A 70 -8.37 0.80 -34.48
C VAL A 70 -8.64 -0.30 -35.51
N VAL A 71 -9.06 -1.47 -35.03
CA VAL A 71 -9.41 -2.62 -35.88
C VAL A 71 -10.91 -2.61 -36.16
N PHE A 72 -11.28 -2.63 -37.44
CA PHE A 72 -12.68 -2.68 -37.89
C PHE A 72 -13.09 -4.13 -38.26
N ALA A 73 -12.87 -5.09 -37.39
CA ALA A 73 -13.33 -6.44 -37.60
C ALA A 73 -14.71 -6.65 -36.95
N ARG A 74 -15.55 -7.49 -37.57
CA ARG A 74 -16.81 -7.91 -36.94
C ARG A 74 -16.54 -8.99 -35.89
N VAL A 75 -17.36 -9.04 -34.82
CA VAL A 75 -17.30 -10.10 -33.79
C VAL A 75 -17.27 -11.50 -34.42
N ALA A 76 -18.08 -11.73 -35.49
CA ALA A 76 -18.13 -13.01 -36.20
C ALA A 76 -16.76 -13.43 -36.81
N ARG A 77 -15.92 -12.46 -37.25
CA ARG A 77 -14.56 -12.76 -37.77
C ARG A 77 -13.65 -13.22 -36.63
N ILE A 78 -13.68 -12.52 -35.49
CA ILE A 78 -12.89 -12.93 -34.31
C ILE A 78 -13.36 -14.29 -33.82
N ALA A 79 -14.68 -14.52 -33.72
CA ALA A 79 -15.24 -15.80 -33.33
C ALA A 79 -14.85 -16.94 -34.27
N ALA A 80 -14.75 -16.68 -35.59
CA ALA A 80 -14.28 -17.68 -36.55
C ALA A 80 -12.82 -18.08 -36.31
N ILE A 81 -11.94 -17.10 -36.08
CA ILE A 81 -10.51 -17.33 -35.76
C ILE A 81 -10.38 -18.12 -34.46
N LEU A 82 -11.10 -17.71 -33.39
CA LEU A 82 -11.09 -18.42 -32.10
C LEU A 82 -11.66 -19.84 -32.22
N ARG A 83 -12.72 -20.05 -33.01
CA ARG A 83 -13.30 -21.39 -33.23
C ARG A 83 -12.33 -22.34 -33.93
N GLU A 84 -11.56 -21.83 -34.87
CA GLU A 84 -10.54 -22.60 -35.56
C GLU A 84 -9.37 -22.95 -34.61
N PHE A 85 -8.90 -21.99 -33.83
CA PHE A 85 -7.80 -22.18 -32.90
C PHE A 85 -8.21 -23.00 -31.67
N ARG A 86 -9.48 -22.96 -31.21
CA ARG A 86 -10.05 -23.62 -30.02
C ARG A 86 -9.24 -23.30 -28.75
N PRO A 87 -9.15 -22.04 -28.34
CA PRO A 87 -8.41 -21.67 -27.13
C PRO A 87 -9.09 -22.20 -25.87
N ASP A 88 -8.29 -22.58 -24.87
CA ASP A 88 -8.74 -22.86 -23.50
C ASP A 88 -9.13 -21.57 -22.78
N VAL A 89 -8.43 -20.47 -23.10
CA VAL A 89 -8.65 -19.14 -22.53
C VAL A 89 -8.33 -18.03 -23.54
N VAL A 90 -9.11 -16.96 -23.48
CA VAL A 90 -8.89 -15.74 -24.26
C VAL A 90 -8.37 -14.64 -23.31
N HIS A 91 -7.13 -14.19 -23.51
CA HIS A 91 -6.50 -13.10 -22.79
C HIS A 91 -6.73 -11.79 -23.53
N LEU A 92 -7.45 -10.85 -22.90
CA LEU A 92 -7.78 -9.53 -23.46
C LEU A 92 -6.84 -8.50 -22.86
N ALA A 93 -5.81 -8.09 -23.60
CA ALA A 93 -4.76 -7.20 -23.11
C ALA A 93 -5.16 -5.71 -23.15
N SER A 94 -6.26 -5.34 -23.80
CA SER A 94 -6.68 -3.94 -23.97
C SER A 94 -8.20 -3.79 -23.91
N PRO A 95 -8.73 -2.70 -23.30
CA PRO A 95 -10.16 -2.52 -23.10
C PRO A 95 -10.85 -1.72 -24.23
N PHE A 96 -10.28 -1.69 -25.43
CA PHE A 96 -10.81 -0.87 -26.54
C PHE A 96 -11.70 -1.68 -27.50
N VAL A 97 -11.69 -1.32 -28.80
CA VAL A 97 -12.58 -1.88 -29.82
C VAL A 97 -12.32 -3.38 -30.04
N LEU A 98 -11.06 -3.76 -30.21
CA LEU A 98 -10.70 -5.16 -30.45
C LEU A 98 -10.91 -6.02 -29.21
N GLY A 99 -10.61 -5.47 -28.02
CA GLY A 99 -10.91 -6.12 -26.74
C GLY A 99 -12.41 -6.36 -26.55
N TRP A 100 -13.26 -5.39 -26.93
CA TRP A 100 -14.72 -5.54 -26.91
C TRP A 100 -15.20 -6.62 -27.88
N GLN A 101 -14.66 -6.66 -29.08
CA GLN A 101 -14.96 -7.71 -30.05
C GLN A 101 -14.51 -9.09 -29.54
N GLY A 102 -13.35 -9.13 -28.90
CA GLY A 102 -12.78 -10.34 -28.30
C GLY A 102 -13.64 -10.92 -27.19
N VAL A 103 -14.08 -10.08 -26.22
CA VAL A 103 -14.94 -10.58 -25.14
C VAL A 103 -16.28 -11.09 -25.64
N ASN A 104 -16.91 -10.41 -26.62
CA ASN A 104 -18.16 -10.88 -27.21
C ASN A 104 -17.98 -12.18 -28.03
N ALA A 105 -16.85 -12.33 -28.73
CA ALA A 105 -16.53 -13.57 -29.44
C ALA A 105 -16.31 -14.73 -28.46
N ALA A 106 -15.53 -14.50 -27.39
CA ALA A 106 -15.30 -15.51 -26.33
C ALA A 106 -16.63 -15.94 -25.67
N GLU A 107 -17.49 -14.98 -25.33
CA GLU A 107 -18.81 -15.24 -24.76
C GLU A 107 -19.68 -16.08 -25.70
N SER A 108 -19.74 -15.74 -26.99
CA SER A 108 -20.52 -16.49 -28.00
C SER A 108 -20.04 -17.93 -28.20
N LEU A 109 -18.74 -18.18 -27.94
CA LEU A 109 -18.13 -19.51 -28.02
C LEU A 109 -18.09 -20.25 -26.67
N ARG A 110 -18.61 -19.62 -25.60
CA ARG A 110 -18.51 -20.12 -24.22
C ARG A 110 -17.08 -20.43 -23.79
N THR A 111 -16.11 -19.67 -24.30
CA THR A 111 -14.71 -19.77 -23.94
C THR A 111 -14.40 -18.84 -22.76
N ALA A 112 -13.62 -19.30 -21.80
CA ALA A 112 -13.16 -18.48 -20.68
C ALA A 112 -12.37 -17.26 -21.17
N SER A 113 -12.62 -16.09 -20.59
CA SER A 113 -11.91 -14.86 -20.95
C SER A 113 -11.34 -14.16 -19.71
N VAL A 114 -10.10 -13.69 -19.82
CA VAL A 114 -9.38 -12.93 -18.79
C VAL A 114 -9.06 -11.56 -19.34
N ALA A 115 -9.67 -10.52 -18.80
CA ALA A 115 -9.44 -9.15 -19.21
C ALA A 115 -8.42 -8.47 -18.28
N ILE A 116 -7.42 -7.81 -18.87
CA ILE A 116 -6.36 -7.12 -18.11
C ILE A 116 -6.61 -5.62 -18.12
N TYR A 117 -6.76 -5.02 -16.95
CA TYR A 117 -6.89 -3.58 -16.79
C TYR A 117 -5.51 -2.93 -16.74
N GLN A 118 -5.00 -2.47 -17.87
CA GLN A 118 -3.64 -1.92 -17.98
C GLN A 118 -3.61 -0.42 -18.33
N THR A 119 -4.75 0.17 -18.67
CA THR A 119 -4.82 1.55 -19.15
C THR A 119 -6.05 2.22 -18.56
N ASP A 120 -5.84 3.31 -17.85
CA ASP A 120 -6.93 4.15 -17.34
C ASP A 120 -7.41 5.12 -18.43
N VAL A 121 -8.29 4.60 -19.28
CA VAL A 121 -8.87 5.36 -20.40
C VAL A 121 -9.75 6.51 -19.90
N VAL A 122 -10.32 6.36 -18.70
CA VAL A 122 -11.20 7.38 -18.09
C VAL A 122 -10.37 8.58 -17.68
N ALA A 123 -9.29 8.36 -16.92
CA ALA A 123 -8.37 9.41 -16.50
C ALA A 123 -7.73 10.13 -17.70
N TYR A 124 -7.44 9.39 -18.78
CA TYR A 124 -6.94 10.01 -20.02
C TYR A 124 -7.97 10.95 -20.64
N ALA A 125 -9.24 10.53 -20.78
CA ALA A 125 -10.29 11.38 -21.34
C ALA A 125 -10.55 12.63 -20.48
N GLU A 126 -10.48 12.52 -19.17
CA GLU A 126 -10.58 13.64 -18.24
C GLU A 126 -9.41 14.63 -18.40
N ARG A 127 -8.17 14.13 -18.51
CA ARG A 127 -6.97 14.96 -18.67
C ARG A 127 -6.96 15.72 -20.01
N TYR A 128 -7.52 15.12 -21.05
CA TYR A 128 -7.71 15.79 -22.35
C TYR A 128 -8.96 16.69 -22.39
N ARG A 129 -9.58 17.00 -21.24
CA ARG A 129 -10.76 17.86 -21.07
C ARG A 129 -11.97 17.43 -21.91
N MET A 130 -12.20 16.12 -21.99
CA MET A 130 -13.31 15.51 -22.73
C MET A 130 -14.27 14.78 -21.77
N PRO A 131 -15.05 15.47 -20.91
CA PRO A 131 -15.83 14.83 -19.84
C PRO A 131 -16.93 13.88 -20.36
N GLN A 132 -17.54 14.19 -21.51
CA GLN A 132 -18.52 13.30 -22.14
C GLN A 132 -17.87 12.00 -22.64
N ALA A 133 -16.66 12.10 -23.21
CA ALA A 133 -15.89 10.94 -23.64
C ALA A 133 -15.42 10.11 -22.44
N ALA A 134 -15.10 10.73 -21.30
CA ALA A 134 -14.74 10.04 -20.06
C ALA A 134 -15.90 9.15 -19.53
N ALA A 135 -17.12 9.68 -19.50
CA ALA A 135 -18.31 8.91 -19.08
C ALA A 135 -18.61 7.73 -20.02
N LEU A 136 -18.50 7.95 -21.34
CA LEU A 136 -18.67 6.89 -22.33
C LEU A 136 -17.58 5.83 -22.22
N ALA A 137 -16.33 6.24 -22.01
CA ALA A 137 -15.19 5.35 -21.81
C ALA A 137 -15.37 4.50 -20.53
N ALA A 138 -15.77 5.11 -19.41
CA ALA A 138 -16.07 4.41 -18.16
C ALA A 138 -17.16 3.35 -18.38
N GLY A 139 -18.26 3.72 -19.05
CA GLY A 139 -19.33 2.79 -19.37
C GLY A 139 -18.89 1.64 -20.30
N HIS A 140 -17.99 1.91 -21.24
CA HIS A 140 -17.43 0.89 -22.13
C HIS A 140 -16.51 -0.08 -21.38
N VAL A 141 -15.55 0.44 -20.60
CA VAL A 141 -14.64 -0.33 -19.76
C VAL A 141 -15.44 -1.21 -18.80
N ALA A 142 -16.39 -0.63 -18.08
CA ALA A 142 -17.24 -1.37 -17.15
C ALA A 142 -17.99 -2.54 -17.84
N ARG A 143 -18.57 -2.31 -19.01
CA ARG A 143 -19.28 -3.36 -19.75
C ARG A 143 -18.36 -4.48 -20.22
N LEU A 144 -17.16 -4.14 -20.70
CA LEU A 144 -16.17 -5.14 -21.13
C LEU A 144 -15.74 -6.02 -19.96
N HIS A 145 -15.32 -5.40 -18.87
CA HIS A 145 -14.80 -6.12 -17.70
C HIS A 145 -15.88 -6.94 -16.98
N ARG A 146 -17.13 -6.47 -16.92
CA ARG A 146 -18.26 -7.26 -16.40
C ARG A 146 -18.63 -8.47 -17.28
N ARG A 147 -18.34 -8.42 -18.58
CA ARG A 147 -18.55 -9.54 -19.50
C ARG A 147 -17.43 -10.58 -19.46
N ALA A 148 -16.22 -10.16 -19.16
CA ALA A 148 -15.10 -11.07 -19.01
C ALA A 148 -15.38 -12.09 -17.89
N THR A 149 -14.89 -13.30 -18.06
CA THR A 149 -15.02 -14.35 -17.03
C THR A 149 -14.26 -13.97 -15.76
N LEU A 150 -13.11 -13.33 -15.92
CA LEU A 150 -12.27 -12.82 -14.84
C LEU A 150 -11.60 -11.52 -15.30
N THR A 151 -11.40 -10.58 -14.38
CA THR A 151 -10.64 -9.35 -14.63
C THR A 151 -9.42 -9.29 -13.72
N LEU A 152 -8.27 -8.95 -14.28
CA LEU A 152 -7.02 -8.74 -13.54
C LEU A 152 -6.68 -7.26 -13.51
N ALA A 153 -6.39 -6.74 -12.32
CA ALA A 153 -6.01 -5.35 -12.11
C ALA A 153 -4.61 -5.26 -11.48
N PRO A 154 -3.76 -4.29 -11.90
CA PRO A 154 -2.36 -4.25 -11.51
C PRO A 154 -2.10 -3.59 -10.16
N SER A 155 -3.08 -2.91 -9.58
CA SER A 155 -2.94 -2.14 -8.34
C SER A 155 -4.24 -2.04 -7.55
N THR A 156 -4.13 -1.80 -6.25
CA THR A 156 -5.25 -1.55 -5.34
C THR A 156 -6.16 -0.41 -5.80
N PRO A 157 -5.64 0.75 -6.24
CA PRO A 157 -6.49 1.81 -6.80
C PRO A 157 -7.24 1.39 -8.06
N SER A 158 -6.63 0.58 -8.92
CA SER A 158 -7.29 0.04 -10.12
C SER A 158 -8.42 -0.93 -9.77
N VAL A 159 -8.23 -1.80 -8.76
CA VAL A 159 -9.29 -2.66 -8.22
C VAL A 159 -10.44 -1.81 -7.69
N ALA A 160 -10.16 -0.83 -6.82
CA ALA A 160 -11.18 0.04 -6.25
C ALA A 160 -11.97 0.84 -7.32
N GLN A 161 -11.30 1.22 -8.42
CA GLN A 161 -11.95 1.88 -9.55
C GLN A 161 -12.91 0.93 -10.29
N LEU A 162 -12.48 -0.28 -10.57
CA LEU A 162 -13.30 -1.31 -11.24
C LEU A 162 -14.48 -1.76 -10.37
N GLU A 163 -14.30 -1.93 -9.06
CA GLU A 163 -15.38 -2.24 -8.11
C GLU A 163 -16.45 -1.13 -8.10
N ARG A 164 -16.04 0.15 -8.11
CA ARG A 164 -16.96 1.28 -8.25
C ARG A 164 -17.73 1.27 -9.58
N MET A 165 -17.15 0.70 -10.63
CA MET A 165 -17.81 0.50 -11.92
C MET A 165 -18.71 -0.75 -11.95
N GLY A 166 -18.83 -1.50 -10.83
CA GLY A 166 -19.64 -2.71 -10.70
C GLY A 166 -19.02 -3.95 -11.35
N VAL A 167 -17.70 -4.01 -11.45
CA VAL A 167 -16.97 -5.22 -11.85
C VAL A 167 -16.75 -6.06 -10.59
N ASP A 168 -17.15 -7.32 -10.59
CA ASP A 168 -17.21 -8.19 -9.42
C ASP A 168 -16.22 -9.35 -9.42
N ARG A 169 -15.71 -9.78 -10.57
CA ARG A 169 -14.73 -10.86 -10.70
C ARG A 169 -13.33 -10.29 -10.90
N LEU A 170 -12.73 -9.83 -9.81
CA LEU A 170 -11.44 -9.16 -9.81
C LEU A 170 -10.37 -10.00 -9.11
N ARG A 171 -9.15 -9.94 -9.64
CA ARG A 171 -7.93 -10.42 -8.97
C ARG A 171 -6.80 -9.42 -9.16
N MET A 172 -5.91 -9.38 -8.19
CA MET A 172 -4.66 -8.63 -8.33
C MET A 172 -3.71 -9.39 -9.25
N TRP A 173 -3.15 -8.67 -10.20
CA TRP A 173 -2.05 -9.16 -11.03
C TRP A 173 -1.17 -7.98 -11.46
N ALA A 174 -0.06 -7.82 -10.77
CA ALA A 174 0.92 -6.76 -10.99
C ALA A 174 1.75 -7.02 -12.26
N ARG A 175 2.87 -6.33 -12.40
CA ARG A 175 3.83 -6.56 -13.48
C ARG A 175 5.18 -6.95 -12.90
N GLY A 176 5.92 -7.79 -13.61
CA GLY A 176 7.27 -8.16 -13.28
C GLY A 176 8.28 -7.10 -13.68
N VAL A 177 9.44 -7.15 -13.06
CA VAL A 177 10.61 -6.38 -13.46
C VAL A 177 11.73 -7.32 -13.92
N ASP A 178 12.52 -6.84 -14.88
CA ASP A 178 13.73 -7.54 -15.35
C ASP A 178 14.91 -7.15 -14.45
N GLY A 179 15.08 -7.87 -13.35
CA GLY A 179 16.13 -7.60 -12.36
C GLY A 179 17.55 -7.92 -12.82
N GLU A 180 17.72 -8.61 -13.96
CA GLU A 180 19.05 -8.79 -14.58
C GLU A 180 19.43 -7.57 -15.41
N ARG A 181 18.47 -6.99 -16.07
CA ARG A 181 18.66 -5.76 -16.84
C ARG A 181 18.79 -4.55 -15.93
N PHE A 182 17.83 -4.35 -15.03
CA PHE A 182 17.76 -3.24 -14.08
C PHE A 182 18.38 -3.67 -12.76
N ARG A 183 19.63 -3.22 -12.52
CA ARG A 183 20.39 -3.56 -11.32
C ARG A 183 21.41 -2.47 -10.97
N PRO A 184 21.79 -2.31 -9.71
CA PRO A 184 22.70 -1.23 -9.26
C PRO A 184 24.06 -1.24 -9.97
N GLU A 185 24.56 -2.41 -10.37
CA GLU A 185 25.86 -2.57 -11.02
C GLU A 185 25.90 -1.95 -12.44
N ARG A 186 24.76 -1.52 -12.97
CA ARG A 186 24.68 -0.75 -14.22
C ARG A 186 24.99 0.73 -14.04
N ARG A 187 25.15 1.23 -12.79
CA ARG A 187 25.54 2.61 -12.52
C ARG A 187 26.84 2.95 -13.21
N SER A 188 26.87 4.05 -13.96
CA SER A 188 27.97 4.46 -14.81
C SER A 188 28.47 5.86 -14.47
N GLU A 189 29.68 5.93 -13.96
CA GLU A 189 30.33 7.23 -13.71
C GLU A 189 30.66 7.97 -15.01
N GLN A 190 30.83 7.26 -16.13
CA GLN A 190 31.00 7.88 -17.44
C GLN A 190 29.72 8.58 -17.88
N PHE A 191 28.57 7.91 -17.73
CA PHE A 191 27.26 8.52 -17.98
C PHE A 191 27.05 9.76 -17.11
N ARG A 192 27.29 9.66 -15.80
CA ARG A 192 27.11 10.76 -14.84
C ARG A 192 27.97 11.98 -15.20
N ARG A 193 29.25 11.80 -15.48
CA ARG A 193 30.15 12.89 -15.90
C ARG A 193 29.71 13.57 -17.20
N ARG A 194 29.03 12.85 -18.08
CA ARG A 194 28.51 13.40 -19.33
C ARG A 194 27.26 14.27 -19.12
N VAL A 195 26.34 13.87 -18.22
CA VAL A 195 25.03 14.51 -18.10
C VAL A 195 24.91 15.47 -16.91
N ALA A 196 25.67 15.21 -15.83
CA ALA A 196 25.63 15.98 -14.58
C ALA A 196 26.98 15.98 -13.86
N PRO A 197 28.02 16.61 -14.40
CA PRO A 197 29.38 16.56 -13.85
C PRO A 197 29.43 17.18 -12.44
N GLY A 198 29.66 16.34 -11.42
CA GLY A 198 29.76 16.75 -10.02
C GLY A 198 28.42 17.06 -9.33
N GLU A 199 27.29 16.79 -9.99
CA GLU A 199 25.95 17.02 -9.44
C GLU A 199 25.21 15.70 -9.17
N HIS A 200 24.22 15.74 -8.28
CA HIS A 200 23.24 14.67 -8.16
C HIS A 200 22.31 14.63 -9.37
N ILE A 201 21.83 13.45 -9.71
CA ILE A 201 20.89 13.26 -10.83
C ILE A 201 19.49 12.98 -10.30
N ILE A 202 18.56 13.91 -10.58
CA ILE A 202 17.13 13.70 -10.44
C ILE A 202 16.63 13.14 -11.78
N GLY A 203 16.24 11.87 -11.81
CA GLY A 203 15.85 11.17 -13.04
C GLY A 203 14.34 11.10 -13.23
N TYR A 204 13.91 11.25 -14.49
CA TYR A 204 12.59 10.88 -14.96
C TYR A 204 12.72 9.95 -16.17
N VAL A 205 11.89 8.90 -16.21
CA VAL A 205 11.78 8.01 -17.38
C VAL A 205 10.32 7.82 -17.72
N GLY A 206 9.95 8.14 -18.93
CA GLY A 206 8.59 7.93 -19.38
C GLY A 206 8.24 8.68 -20.65
N ARG A 207 7.04 8.44 -21.14
CA ARG A 207 6.50 9.18 -22.28
C ARG A 207 6.27 10.65 -21.90
N LEU A 208 6.65 11.55 -22.79
CA LEU A 208 6.46 13.00 -22.60
C LEU A 208 5.07 13.40 -23.13
N ALA A 209 4.05 13.25 -22.29
CA ALA A 209 2.66 13.52 -22.64
C ALA A 209 1.90 14.13 -21.45
N PRO A 210 0.79 14.85 -21.69
CA PRO A 210 0.07 15.60 -20.64
C PRO A 210 -0.37 14.74 -19.45
N GLU A 211 -0.73 13.48 -19.68
CA GLU A 211 -1.14 12.55 -18.62
C GLU A 211 -0.01 12.13 -17.68
N LYS A 212 1.24 12.39 -18.03
CA LYS A 212 2.42 12.09 -17.20
C LYS A 212 2.88 13.27 -16.35
N GLN A 213 2.29 14.43 -16.51
CA GLN A 213 2.52 15.63 -15.67
C GLN A 213 4.01 15.99 -15.53
N VAL A 214 4.80 15.81 -16.59
CA VAL A 214 6.26 16.06 -16.56
C VAL A 214 6.58 17.52 -16.32
N GLU A 215 5.66 18.43 -16.63
CA GLU A 215 5.72 19.85 -16.33
C GLU A 215 5.86 20.16 -14.84
N ASP A 216 5.36 19.29 -13.95
CA ASP A 216 5.45 19.45 -12.49
C ASP A 216 6.91 19.38 -12.00
N LEU A 217 7.80 18.75 -12.77
CA LEU A 217 9.23 18.71 -12.47
C LEU A 217 9.90 20.10 -12.51
N ALA A 218 9.21 21.12 -13.05
CA ALA A 218 9.70 22.50 -13.01
C ALA A 218 9.99 23.00 -11.59
N VAL A 219 9.29 22.51 -10.58
CA VAL A 219 9.53 22.84 -9.17
C VAL A 219 10.91 22.38 -8.68
N LEU A 220 11.51 21.41 -9.37
CA LEU A 220 12.84 20.87 -9.07
C LEU A 220 13.96 21.65 -9.78
N ALA A 221 13.62 22.55 -10.71
CA ALA A 221 14.59 23.43 -11.31
C ALA A 221 15.25 24.32 -10.24
N GLY A 222 16.57 24.45 -10.30
CA GLY A 222 17.34 25.23 -9.32
C GLY A 222 17.48 24.57 -7.94
N VAL A 223 17.30 23.25 -7.82
CA VAL A 223 17.81 22.51 -6.65
C VAL A 223 19.33 22.51 -6.73
N GLU A 224 19.96 23.13 -5.71
CA GLU A 224 21.42 23.31 -5.68
C GLU A 224 22.13 21.94 -5.69
N GLY A 225 23.19 21.82 -6.50
CA GLY A 225 23.96 20.60 -6.62
C GLY A 225 23.24 19.43 -7.29
N ALA A 226 22.11 19.66 -7.98
CA ALA A 226 21.36 18.62 -8.66
C ALA A 226 20.97 19.00 -10.10
N ARG A 227 20.96 18.00 -10.98
CA ARG A 227 20.61 18.08 -12.39
C ARG A 227 19.38 17.22 -12.70
N LEU A 228 18.36 17.81 -13.34
CA LEU A 228 17.21 17.07 -13.85
C LEU A 228 17.57 16.39 -15.18
N VAL A 229 17.41 15.08 -15.27
CA VAL A 229 17.67 14.27 -16.47
C VAL A 229 16.38 13.56 -16.88
N ILE A 230 15.93 13.80 -18.10
CA ILE A 230 14.67 13.33 -18.64
C ILE A 230 14.95 12.35 -19.78
N VAL A 231 14.50 11.10 -19.60
CA VAL A 231 14.57 10.03 -20.59
C VAL A 231 13.17 9.75 -21.13
N GLY A 232 13.03 9.85 -22.43
CA GLY A 232 11.77 9.61 -23.12
C GLY A 232 11.50 10.59 -24.24
N ASP A 233 10.40 10.36 -24.95
CA ASP A 233 9.93 11.21 -26.02
C ASP A 233 8.39 11.29 -26.02
N GLY A 234 7.84 12.24 -26.74
CA GLY A 234 6.40 12.39 -26.85
C GLY A 234 5.94 13.78 -27.27
N PRO A 235 4.61 13.96 -27.41
CA PRO A 235 4.05 15.20 -27.97
C PRO A 235 4.35 16.46 -27.15
N SER A 236 4.63 16.33 -25.86
CA SER A 236 4.94 17.46 -24.97
C SER A 236 6.42 17.86 -24.97
N ARG A 237 7.31 17.14 -25.67
CA ARG A 237 8.77 17.35 -25.61
C ARG A 237 9.17 18.79 -25.87
N ALA A 238 8.77 19.36 -26.99
CA ALA A 238 9.14 20.71 -27.37
C ALA A 238 8.64 21.79 -26.39
N GLN A 239 7.52 21.55 -25.74
CA GLN A 239 7.00 22.41 -24.67
C GLN A 239 7.86 22.28 -23.41
N LEU A 240 8.17 21.06 -22.98
CA LEU A 240 8.96 20.76 -21.78
C LEU A 240 10.39 21.30 -21.89
N GLU A 241 11.04 21.20 -23.05
CA GLU A 241 12.37 21.78 -23.28
C GLU A 241 12.38 23.31 -23.06
N ARG A 242 11.29 24.00 -23.40
CA ARG A 242 11.15 25.44 -23.11
C ARG A 242 10.87 25.73 -21.64
N GLN A 243 10.12 24.86 -20.96
CA GLN A 243 9.74 25.05 -19.55
C GLN A 243 10.85 24.62 -18.58
N LEU A 244 11.73 23.75 -19.00
CA LEU A 244 12.81 23.14 -18.20
C LEU A 244 14.19 23.38 -18.86
N PRO A 245 14.62 24.64 -19.07
CA PRO A 245 15.81 24.96 -19.85
C PRO A 245 17.13 24.43 -19.26
N GLY A 246 17.12 24.08 -17.96
CA GLY A 246 18.29 23.48 -17.27
C GLY A 246 18.29 21.96 -17.25
N ALA A 247 17.25 21.29 -17.75
CA ALA A 247 17.16 19.84 -17.77
C ALA A 247 17.89 19.24 -18.99
N VAL A 248 18.41 18.03 -18.80
CA VAL A 248 19.04 17.25 -19.89
C VAL A 248 18.01 16.28 -20.48
N PHE A 249 17.65 16.46 -21.74
CA PHE A 249 16.73 15.59 -22.45
C PHE A 249 17.51 14.59 -23.32
N LEU A 250 17.44 13.29 -22.97
CA LEU A 250 18.19 12.23 -23.64
C LEU A 250 17.41 11.57 -24.80
N GLY A 251 16.12 11.91 -24.96
CA GLY A 251 15.27 11.23 -25.91
C GLY A 251 14.88 9.82 -25.45
N HIS A 252 14.38 9.01 -26.37
CA HIS A 252 14.01 7.64 -26.10
C HIS A 252 15.27 6.77 -25.95
N LEU A 253 15.40 6.10 -24.80
CA LEU A 253 16.41 5.08 -24.55
C LEU A 253 15.73 3.71 -24.34
N GLY A 254 16.41 2.65 -24.71
CA GLY A 254 15.95 1.28 -24.54
C GLY A 254 17.06 0.31 -24.11
N GLY A 255 16.66 -0.91 -23.75
CA GLY A 255 17.62 -1.98 -23.47
C GLY A 255 18.67 -1.62 -22.42
N ALA A 256 19.94 -1.79 -22.76
CA ALA A 256 21.07 -1.55 -21.85
C ALA A 256 21.29 -0.07 -21.55
N GLU A 257 21.06 0.82 -22.52
CA GLU A 257 21.22 2.28 -22.33
C GLU A 257 20.22 2.84 -21.31
N LEU A 258 18.97 2.37 -21.35
CA LEU A 258 17.97 2.73 -20.35
C LEU A 258 18.34 2.24 -18.96
N ALA A 259 18.84 1.00 -18.85
CA ALA A 259 19.27 0.42 -17.59
C ALA A 259 20.48 1.16 -16.99
N GLU A 260 21.45 1.57 -17.82
CA GLU A 260 22.58 2.42 -17.42
C GLU A 260 22.10 3.78 -16.91
N ALA A 261 21.21 4.44 -17.65
CA ALA A 261 20.67 5.73 -17.25
C ALA A 261 19.91 5.62 -15.92
N MET A 262 19.00 4.63 -15.78
CA MET A 262 18.20 4.42 -14.58
C MET A 262 19.10 4.18 -13.34
N ALA A 263 20.05 3.26 -13.42
CA ALA A 263 20.97 2.96 -12.31
C ALA A 263 21.90 4.14 -11.94
N SER A 264 22.08 5.09 -12.86
CA SER A 264 22.93 6.26 -12.66
C SER A 264 22.23 7.43 -11.98
N PHE A 265 20.92 7.37 -11.76
CA PHE A 265 20.18 8.38 -11.00
C PHE A 265 20.47 8.27 -9.50
N ASP A 266 20.31 9.38 -8.78
CA ASP A 266 20.38 9.42 -7.31
C ASP A 266 18.97 9.39 -6.70
N VAL A 267 17.99 10.00 -7.39
CA VAL A 267 16.56 9.96 -7.05
C VAL A 267 15.77 9.85 -8.34
N PHE A 268 14.80 8.94 -8.39
CA PHE A 268 13.85 8.85 -9.49
C PHE A 268 12.53 9.55 -9.11
N VAL A 269 11.98 10.37 -10.01
CA VAL A 269 10.74 11.12 -9.76
C VAL A 269 9.65 10.68 -10.73
N HIS A 270 8.45 10.39 -10.18
CA HIS A 270 7.27 10.00 -10.95
C HIS A 270 6.06 10.88 -10.60
N PRO A 271 5.79 11.98 -11.34
CA PRO A 271 4.74 12.93 -11.00
C PRO A 271 3.34 12.53 -11.48
N GLY A 272 3.22 11.61 -12.44
CA GLY A 272 1.96 11.28 -13.10
C GLY A 272 0.91 10.64 -12.21
N GLU A 273 -0.22 11.30 -12.02
CA GLU A 273 -1.33 10.86 -11.18
C GLU A 273 -2.24 9.80 -11.85
N SER A 274 -2.21 9.72 -13.18
CA SER A 274 -3.03 8.79 -13.98
C SER A 274 -2.34 7.45 -14.26
N GLU A 275 -1.56 6.95 -13.32
CA GLU A 275 -0.79 5.71 -13.49
C GLU A 275 -1.54 4.52 -12.90
N THR A 276 -1.79 3.50 -13.73
CA THR A 276 -2.43 2.26 -13.26
C THR A 276 -1.49 1.36 -12.48
N PHE A 277 -0.18 1.45 -12.77
CA PHE A 277 0.83 0.62 -12.12
C PHE A 277 2.11 1.40 -11.80
N GLY A 278 2.91 1.80 -12.80
CA GLY A 278 4.19 2.47 -12.59
C GLY A 278 5.39 1.57 -12.86
N GLN A 279 5.48 0.99 -14.07
CA GLN A 279 6.57 0.08 -14.42
C GLN A 279 7.96 0.69 -14.18
N THR A 280 8.15 1.98 -14.50
CA THR A 280 9.42 2.68 -14.32
C THR A 280 9.80 2.88 -12.85
N ILE A 281 8.83 2.88 -11.93
CA ILE A 281 9.08 2.85 -10.48
C ILE A 281 9.74 1.53 -10.08
N GLN A 282 9.21 0.39 -10.55
CA GLN A 282 9.83 -0.91 -10.30
C GLN A 282 11.23 -1.04 -10.93
N GLU A 283 11.41 -0.47 -12.12
CA GLU A 283 12.72 -0.44 -12.79
C GLU A 283 13.73 0.41 -12.02
N ALA A 284 13.30 1.53 -11.43
CA ALA A 284 14.10 2.35 -10.53
C ALA A 284 14.45 1.58 -9.24
N HIS A 285 13.47 0.96 -8.59
CA HIS A 285 13.71 0.12 -7.41
C HIS A 285 14.67 -1.04 -7.71
N ALA A 286 14.49 -1.73 -8.83
CA ALA A 286 15.39 -2.80 -9.28
C ALA A 286 16.82 -2.31 -9.51
N SER A 287 16.98 -1.06 -9.94
CA SER A 287 18.26 -0.39 -10.09
C SER A 287 18.85 0.16 -8.80
N GLY A 288 18.18 -0.05 -7.65
CA GLY A 288 18.57 0.51 -6.36
C GLY A 288 18.45 2.03 -6.29
N VAL A 289 17.47 2.62 -6.98
CA VAL A 289 17.23 4.06 -7.00
C VAL A 289 15.98 4.40 -6.19
N PRO A 290 16.09 5.19 -5.12
CA PRO A 290 14.95 5.66 -4.33
C PRO A 290 13.99 6.48 -5.17
N VAL A 291 12.69 6.34 -4.91
CA VAL A 291 11.63 6.94 -5.70
C VAL A 291 10.91 8.03 -4.94
N VAL A 292 10.63 9.15 -5.59
CA VAL A 292 9.65 10.16 -5.14
C VAL A 292 8.48 10.16 -6.14
N ALA A 293 7.32 9.69 -5.70
CA ALA A 293 6.15 9.55 -6.58
C ALA A 293 4.90 10.20 -5.98
N THR A 294 3.91 10.44 -6.83
CA THR A 294 2.61 10.95 -6.37
C THR A 294 1.89 9.91 -5.48
N GLY A 295 1.23 10.38 -4.42
CA GLY A 295 0.46 9.54 -3.48
C GLY A 295 -0.90 9.10 -4.03
N THR A 296 -1.02 8.83 -5.33
CA THR A 296 -2.25 8.34 -5.96
C THR A 296 -1.95 7.39 -7.12
N GLY A 297 -2.93 6.59 -7.52
CA GLY A 297 -2.77 5.59 -8.58
C GLY A 297 -1.82 4.45 -8.19
N GLY A 298 -1.28 3.77 -9.18
CA GLY A 298 -0.38 2.62 -8.99
C GLY A 298 0.85 2.86 -8.11
N PRO A 299 1.45 4.06 -8.07
CA PRO A 299 2.59 4.34 -7.19
C PRO A 299 2.37 4.02 -5.71
N VAL A 300 1.13 4.10 -5.20
CA VAL A 300 0.85 3.81 -3.78
C VAL A 300 1.08 2.35 -3.38
N ASP A 301 1.05 1.42 -4.34
CA ASP A 301 1.31 0.00 -4.10
C ASP A 301 2.79 -0.38 -4.36
N LEU A 302 3.56 0.54 -4.93
CA LEU A 302 4.94 0.29 -5.31
C LEU A 302 5.93 0.96 -4.38
N VAL A 303 5.61 2.15 -3.87
CA VAL A 303 6.49 2.95 -3.01
C VAL A 303 6.01 2.86 -1.57
N ARG A 304 6.81 2.27 -0.71
CA ARG A 304 6.63 2.28 0.74
C ARG A 304 7.22 3.58 1.28
N SER A 305 6.33 4.55 1.55
CA SER A 305 6.73 5.90 1.93
C SER A 305 7.54 5.88 3.22
N SER A 306 8.72 6.53 3.24
CA SER A 306 9.69 6.54 4.33
C SER A 306 10.56 5.27 4.45
N ILE A 307 10.49 4.33 3.49
CA ILE A 307 11.26 3.08 3.50
C ILE A 307 12.13 2.97 2.24
N ASP A 308 11.51 2.95 1.06
CA ASP A 308 12.19 2.82 -0.24
C ASP A 308 11.96 4.01 -1.16
N GLY A 309 11.24 5.02 -0.67
CA GLY A 309 10.95 6.25 -1.38
C GLY A 309 10.03 7.16 -0.58
N TRP A 310 9.50 8.16 -1.26
CA TRP A 310 8.50 9.07 -0.72
C TRP A 310 7.27 9.12 -1.62
N LEU A 311 6.09 9.08 -1.02
CA LEU A 311 4.84 9.48 -1.66
C LEU A 311 4.54 10.93 -1.24
N TYR A 312 4.55 11.85 -2.21
CA TYR A 312 4.12 13.21 -1.97
C TYR A 312 2.62 13.38 -2.23
N ARG A 313 2.02 14.42 -1.64
CA ARG A 313 0.59 14.72 -1.81
C ARG A 313 0.26 15.10 -3.26
N PRO A 314 -0.75 14.46 -3.90
CA PRO A 314 -1.16 14.80 -5.25
C PRO A 314 -1.41 16.32 -5.40
N GLY A 315 -0.82 16.92 -6.42
CA GLY A 315 -0.90 18.36 -6.70
C GLY A 315 -0.08 19.28 -5.78
N ASP A 316 0.59 18.76 -4.74
CA ASP A 316 1.44 19.55 -3.85
C ASP A 316 2.91 19.53 -4.31
N LEU A 317 3.24 20.45 -5.20
CA LEU A 317 4.60 20.57 -5.75
C LEU A 317 5.65 21.04 -4.72
N ALA A 318 5.20 21.69 -3.64
CA ALA A 318 6.11 22.05 -2.54
C ALA A 318 6.51 20.80 -1.75
N ASP A 319 5.57 19.87 -1.51
CA ASP A 319 5.87 18.57 -0.89
C ASP A 319 6.79 17.74 -1.79
N LEU A 320 6.53 17.69 -3.11
CA LEU A 320 7.43 17.06 -4.09
C LEU A 320 8.87 17.56 -3.95
N ARG A 321 9.07 18.89 -3.98
CA ARG A 321 10.41 19.51 -3.83
C ARG A 321 11.04 19.17 -2.50
N ALA A 322 10.26 19.20 -1.41
CA ALA A 322 10.75 18.89 -0.06
C ALA A 322 11.22 17.43 0.05
N ARG A 323 10.47 16.45 -0.54
CA ARG A 323 10.84 15.03 -0.53
C ARG A 323 12.10 14.74 -1.35
N VAL A 324 12.24 15.37 -2.50
CA VAL A 324 13.48 15.26 -3.30
C VAL A 324 14.65 15.87 -2.54
N GLY A 325 14.49 17.06 -1.96
CA GLY A 325 15.54 17.71 -1.15
C GLY A 325 15.95 16.89 0.07
N ASP A 326 15.00 16.22 0.73
CA ASP A 326 15.26 15.32 1.86
C ASP A 326 16.19 14.15 1.47
N LEU A 327 15.99 13.55 0.30
CA LEU A 327 16.84 12.47 -0.18
C LEU A 327 18.21 12.95 -0.70
N LEU A 328 18.26 14.11 -1.32
CA LEU A 328 19.54 14.65 -1.83
C LEU A 328 20.44 15.19 -0.71
N GLY A 329 19.83 15.67 0.38
CA GLY A 329 20.54 16.21 1.54
C GLY A 329 21.03 15.18 2.56
N ASP A 330 20.67 13.88 2.41
CA ASP A 330 21.02 12.82 3.37
C ASP A 330 21.46 11.55 2.63
N ASP A 331 22.78 11.38 2.50
CA ASP A 331 23.39 10.24 1.81
C ASP A 331 23.10 8.91 2.50
N ALA A 332 23.08 8.89 3.84
CA ALA A 332 22.83 7.68 4.61
C ALA A 332 21.38 7.20 4.41
N LYS A 333 20.42 8.14 4.47
CA LYS A 333 19.00 7.84 4.16
C LYS A 333 18.84 7.38 2.72
N ARG A 334 19.44 8.07 1.76
CA ARG A 334 19.37 7.69 0.34
C ARG A 334 19.89 6.27 0.11
N GLN A 335 21.01 5.92 0.76
CA GLN A 335 21.59 4.57 0.68
C GLN A 335 20.67 3.53 1.35
N ALA A 336 20.09 3.80 2.50
CA ALA A 336 19.14 2.91 3.16
C ALA A 336 17.90 2.66 2.30
N PHE A 337 17.34 3.73 1.69
CA PHE A 337 16.21 3.60 0.77
C PHE A 337 16.57 2.83 -0.51
N SER A 338 17.80 2.99 -1.01
CA SER A 338 18.32 2.24 -2.16
C SER A 338 18.31 0.73 -1.91
N VAL A 339 18.80 0.29 -0.76
CA VAL A 339 18.79 -1.13 -0.36
C VAL A 339 17.35 -1.63 -0.23
N ALA A 340 16.50 -0.92 0.51
CA ALA A 340 15.11 -1.28 0.72
C ALA A 340 14.31 -1.33 -0.60
N ALA A 341 14.60 -0.41 -1.55
CA ALA A 341 13.99 -0.41 -2.88
C ALA A 341 14.33 -1.68 -3.67
N ARG A 342 15.59 -2.10 -3.66
CA ARG A 342 16.03 -3.34 -4.32
C ARG A 342 15.35 -4.57 -3.73
N ASP A 343 15.28 -4.66 -2.40
CA ASP A 343 14.65 -5.77 -1.69
C ASP A 343 13.15 -5.85 -1.99
N ALA A 344 12.47 -4.72 -2.11
CA ALA A 344 11.03 -4.66 -2.38
C ALA A 344 10.61 -5.33 -3.70
N VAL A 345 11.51 -5.44 -4.67
CA VAL A 345 11.22 -6.01 -5.99
C VAL A 345 11.94 -7.33 -6.27
N ALA A 346 12.70 -7.86 -5.32
CA ALA A 346 13.52 -9.06 -5.51
C ALA A 346 12.69 -10.26 -6.00
N GLU A 347 11.47 -10.44 -5.48
CA GLU A 347 10.57 -11.53 -5.85
C GLU A 347 9.56 -11.16 -6.96
N ARG A 348 9.51 -9.90 -7.39
CA ARG A 348 8.57 -9.43 -8.42
C ARG A 348 9.08 -9.71 -9.83
N THR A 349 9.49 -10.95 -10.09
CA THR A 349 9.98 -11.37 -11.40
C THR A 349 8.83 -11.69 -12.36
N TRP A 350 9.10 -11.59 -13.67
CA TRP A 350 8.13 -12.03 -14.67
C TRP A 350 7.80 -13.51 -14.56
N ALA A 351 8.73 -14.36 -14.16
CA ALA A 351 8.49 -15.78 -13.93
C ALA A 351 7.49 -16.03 -12.79
N SER A 352 7.64 -15.32 -11.65
CA SER A 352 6.72 -15.41 -10.53
C SER A 352 5.30 -14.97 -10.93
N LEU A 353 5.19 -13.84 -11.63
CA LEU A 353 3.88 -13.31 -12.06
C LEU A 353 3.24 -14.12 -13.18
N TYR A 354 4.03 -14.74 -14.03
CA TYR A 354 3.54 -15.69 -15.00
C TYR A 354 2.92 -16.92 -14.34
N GLY A 355 3.54 -17.46 -13.29
CA GLY A 355 2.95 -18.54 -12.50
C GLY A 355 1.59 -18.16 -11.91
N GLN A 356 1.44 -16.94 -11.38
CA GLN A 356 0.16 -16.41 -10.92
C GLN A 356 -0.86 -16.31 -12.07
N LEU A 357 -0.43 -15.85 -13.25
CA LEU A 357 -1.30 -15.74 -14.43
C LEU A 357 -1.86 -17.08 -14.87
N LEU A 358 -1.06 -18.14 -14.85
CA LEU A 358 -1.54 -19.50 -15.15
C LEU A 358 -2.62 -19.93 -14.15
N GLY A 359 -2.44 -19.66 -12.86
CA GLY A 359 -3.48 -19.90 -11.85
C GLY A 359 -4.77 -19.14 -12.14
N HIS A 360 -4.68 -17.88 -12.58
CA HIS A 360 -5.85 -17.09 -12.98
C HIS A 360 -6.51 -17.61 -14.26
N TYR A 361 -5.75 -18.16 -15.20
CA TYR A 361 -6.34 -18.84 -16.37
C TYR A 361 -7.14 -20.09 -15.97
N ASP A 362 -6.62 -20.89 -15.08
CA ASP A 362 -7.34 -22.08 -14.58
C ASP A 362 -8.58 -21.68 -13.78
N GLU A 363 -8.48 -20.65 -12.93
CA GLU A 363 -9.63 -20.07 -12.23
C GLU A 363 -10.71 -19.59 -13.22
N ALA A 364 -10.33 -18.87 -14.26
CA ALA A 364 -11.27 -18.37 -15.27
C ALA A 364 -11.97 -19.53 -15.99
N ARG A 365 -11.25 -20.62 -16.30
CA ARG A 365 -11.83 -21.83 -16.91
C ARG A 365 -12.87 -22.50 -15.99
N GLU A 366 -12.58 -22.58 -14.69
CA GLU A 366 -13.53 -23.14 -13.74
C GLU A 366 -14.75 -22.24 -13.53
N LEU A 367 -14.54 -20.93 -13.41
CA LEU A 367 -15.64 -19.96 -13.34
C LEU A 367 -16.55 -20.05 -14.57
N ARG A 368 -15.98 -20.24 -15.76
CA ARG A 368 -16.75 -20.41 -16.99
C ARG A 368 -17.60 -21.69 -16.96
N ARG A 369 -17.04 -22.79 -16.47
CA ARG A 369 -17.80 -24.05 -16.31
C ARG A 369 -18.95 -23.91 -15.30
N ILE A 370 -18.74 -23.14 -14.23
CA ILE A 370 -19.80 -22.83 -13.25
C ILE A 370 -20.90 -22.00 -13.93
N ASP A 371 -20.56 -20.95 -14.67
CA ASP A 371 -21.52 -20.12 -15.39
C ASP A 371 -22.36 -20.94 -16.40
N ASP A 372 -21.73 -21.85 -17.13
CA ASP A 372 -22.43 -22.71 -18.09
C ASP A 372 -23.41 -23.67 -17.39
N ARG A 373 -23.04 -24.18 -16.20
CA ARG A 373 -23.95 -25.02 -15.39
C ARG A 373 -25.13 -24.23 -14.84
N LEU A 374 -24.91 -23.01 -14.35
CA LEU A 374 -25.96 -22.12 -13.86
C LEU A 374 -26.92 -21.73 -14.99
N LEU A 375 -26.38 -21.36 -16.15
CA LEU A 375 -27.18 -21.04 -17.33
C LEU A 375 -28.05 -22.21 -17.79
N ALA A 376 -27.51 -23.45 -17.77
CA ALA A 376 -28.25 -24.65 -18.12
C ALA A 376 -29.42 -24.94 -17.16
N ARG A 377 -29.36 -24.42 -15.93
CA ARG A 377 -30.42 -24.51 -14.91
C ARG A 377 -31.39 -23.33 -14.93
N GLY A 378 -31.14 -22.31 -15.78
CA GLY A 378 -31.89 -21.05 -15.77
C GLY A 378 -31.59 -20.16 -14.57
N GLU A 379 -30.48 -20.41 -13.90
CA GLU A 379 -30.05 -19.65 -12.72
C GLU A 379 -29.17 -18.47 -13.12
N THR A 380 -29.28 -17.36 -12.39
CA THR A 380 -28.42 -16.19 -12.57
C THR A 380 -27.09 -16.35 -11.82
N ARG A 381 -26.02 -15.85 -12.41
CA ARG A 381 -24.70 -15.82 -11.80
C ARG A 381 -24.73 -15.01 -10.49
N PRO A 382 -24.29 -15.57 -9.34
CA PRO A 382 -24.14 -14.79 -8.11
C PRO A 382 -23.01 -13.78 -8.25
N ALA A 383 -23.20 -12.60 -7.67
CA ALA A 383 -22.11 -11.62 -7.53
C ALA A 383 -21.00 -12.16 -6.61
N MET A 384 -19.75 -11.91 -6.98
CA MET A 384 -18.63 -12.23 -6.09
C MET A 384 -18.43 -11.11 -5.08
N PRO A 385 -17.96 -11.43 -3.85
CA PRO A 385 -17.61 -10.41 -2.87
C PRO A 385 -16.48 -9.51 -3.40
N ALA A 386 -16.45 -8.26 -2.92
CA ALA A 386 -15.38 -7.31 -3.22
C ALA A 386 -14.01 -7.91 -2.89
N LEU A 387 -13.02 -7.70 -3.77
CA LEU A 387 -11.67 -8.20 -3.58
C LEU A 387 -10.97 -7.46 -2.43
N LEU A 388 -11.19 -6.15 -2.37
CA LEU A 388 -10.63 -5.33 -1.31
C LEU A 388 -11.60 -5.27 -0.14
N PRO A 389 -11.15 -5.50 1.10
CA PRO A 389 -11.97 -5.19 2.25
C PRO A 389 -12.36 -3.72 2.18
N ALA A 390 -13.62 -3.42 2.53
CA ALA A 390 -14.05 -2.02 2.66
C ALA A 390 -13.05 -1.29 3.56
N PRO A 391 -12.41 -0.20 3.10
CA PRO A 391 -11.42 0.49 3.91
C PRO A 391 -12.11 0.96 5.19
N ARG A 392 -11.66 0.44 6.33
CA ARG A 392 -12.12 0.91 7.63
C ARG A 392 -11.66 2.36 7.77
N ARG A 393 -12.60 3.28 7.81
CA ARG A 393 -12.34 4.72 7.88
C ARG A 393 -12.63 5.19 9.29
N TRP A 394 -11.63 5.15 10.14
CA TRP A 394 -11.73 5.77 11.45
C TRP A 394 -11.34 7.26 11.35
N ALA A 395 -12.12 8.09 12.02
CA ALA A 395 -11.87 9.52 12.17
C ALA A 395 -11.62 9.91 13.63
N ARG A 396 -12.08 9.07 14.57
CA ARG A 396 -12.05 9.32 16.01
C ARG A 396 -11.54 8.08 16.74
N PHE A 397 -10.32 8.16 17.26
CA PHE A 397 -9.69 7.08 18.00
C PHE A 397 -9.61 7.43 19.48
N VAL A 398 -10.06 6.53 20.35
CA VAL A 398 -9.95 6.64 21.81
C VAL A 398 -9.16 5.46 22.37
N ALA A 399 -8.11 5.75 23.13
CA ALA A 399 -7.30 4.73 23.80
C ALA A 399 -7.71 4.62 25.27
N LEU A 400 -8.03 3.39 25.70
CA LEU A 400 -8.40 3.03 27.08
C LEU A 400 -7.35 2.12 27.68
N GLY A 401 -7.10 2.26 28.97
CA GLY A 401 -6.12 1.41 29.64
C GLY A 401 -5.57 2.00 30.94
N ASP A 402 -4.40 1.50 31.28
CA ASP A 402 -3.66 1.88 32.48
C ASP A 402 -2.33 2.61 32.13
N SER A 403 -1.32 2.48 32.98
CA SER A 403 0.01 3.10 32.81
C SER A 403 0.70 2.77 31.47
N LEU A 404 0.46 1.58 30.91
CA LEU A 404 1.06 1.17 29.63
C LEU A 404 0.46 1.95 28.46
N THR A 405 -0.85 2.23 28.50
CA THR A 405 -1.53 3.03 27.48
C THR A 405 -1.33 4.52 27.71
N GLU A 406 -1.22 4.98 28.97
CA GLU A 406 -0.81 6.35 29.30
C GLU A 406 0.61 6.66 28.76
N GLY A 407 1.47 5.64 28.68
CA GLY A 407 2.83 5.76 28.15
C GLY A 407 3.90 5.98 29.20
N LEU A 408 3.64 5.61 30.44
CA LEU A 408 4.57 5.83 31.55
C LEU A 408 5.96 5.25 31.24
N CYS A 409 7.00 6.00 31.60
CA CYS A 409 8.44 5.75 31.38
C CYS A 409 8.94 6.04 29.94
N ASP A 410 8.11 6.41 28.98
CA ASP A 410 8.59 6.93 27.69
C ASP A 410 8.54 8.46 27.65
N THR A 411 9.66 9.10 27.86
CA THR A 411 9.82 10.56 27.78
C THR A 411 10.42 11.02 26.44
N SER A 412 10.66 10.12 25.50
CA SER A 412 11.31 10.42 24.24
C SER A 412 10.49 11.41 23.40
N ARG A 413 11.11 12.53 23.04
CA ARG A 413 10.48 13.62 22.26
C ARG A 413 9.19 14.17 22.88
N ALA A 414 8.98 14.00 24.20
CA ALA A 414 7.90 14.59 24.93
C ALA A 414 8.38 15.79 25.77
N PRO A 415 7.57 16.84 25.99
CA PRO A 415 7.87 17.90 26.93
C PRO A 415 8.10 17.34 28.33
N HIS A 416 8.84 18.11 29.18
CA HIS A 416 9.14 17.67 30.54
C HIS A 416 7.85 17.34 31.32
N GLY A 417 7.81 16.14 31.92
CA GLY A 417 6.64 15.64 32.67
C GLY A 417 5.54 14.98 31.83
N GLN A 418 5.72 14.91 30.52
CA GLN A 418 4.81 14.19 29.63
C GLN A 418 5.43 12.86 29.17
N TYR A 419 4.56 11.91 28.81
CA TYR A 419 4.92 10.58 28.31
C TYR A 419 4.36 10.36 26.92
N ARG A 420 5.00 9.51 26.10
CA ARG A 420 4.57 9.20 24.75
C ARG A 420 4.42 7.67 24.58
N GLY A 421 3.24 7.16 24.93
CA GLY A 421 2.95 5.73 24.86
C GLY A 421 2.71 5.20 23.44
N TRP A 422 2.41 3.92 23.36
CA TRP A 422 2.12 3.22 22.11
C TRP A 422 0.88 3.79 21.40
N ALA A 423 -0.17 4.15 22.14
CA ALA A 423 -1.38 4.72 21.57
C ALA A 423 -1.12 6.11 20.95
N ASP A 424 -0.25 6.93 21.56
CA ASP A 424 0.15 8.23 21.02
C ASP A 424 1.01 8.11 19.75
N ARG A 425 1.64 6.95 19.54
CA ARG A 425 2.41 6.62 18.34
C ARG A 425 1.53 6.00 17.25
N LEU A 426 0.51 5.24 17.64
CA LEU A 426 -0.48 4.66 16.73
C LEU A 426 -1.38 5.75 16.11
N ALA A 427 -1.79 6.76 16.89
CA ALA A 427 -2.69 7.81 16.42
C ALA A 427 -2.19 8.57 15.18
N PRO A 428 -0.91 8.98 15.05
CA PRO A 428 -0.37 9.55 13.82
C PRO A 428 -0.41 8.60 12.61
N LEU A 429 -0.19 7.30 12.81
CA LEU A 429 -0.25 6.30 11.74
C LEU A 429 -1.69 6.19 11.20
N LEU A 430 -2.67 6.16 12.09
CA LEU A 430 -4.09 6.20 11.72
C LEU A 430 -4.46 7.52 11.02
N ALA A 431 -3.97 8.65 11.53
CA ALA A 431 -4.22 9.98 10.94
C ALA A 431 -3.65 10.10 9.52
N GLN A 432 -2.51 9.46 9.23
CA GLN A 432 -1.94 9.42 7.87
C GLN A 432 -2.81 8.65 6.88
N GLN A 433 -3.56 7.65 7.35
CA GLN A 433 -4.49 6.89 6.52
C GLN A 433 -5.85 7.56 6.37
N HIS A 434 -6.16 8.53 7.24
CA HIS A 434 -7.44 9.23 7.21
C HIS A 434 -7.53 10.17 5.99
N ARG A 435 -8.55 9.95 5.13
CA ARG A 435 -8.81 10.71 3.89
C ARG A 435 -10.08 11.56 3.97
N GLY A 436 -10.66 11.70 5.18
CA GLY A 436 -11.86 12.52 5.42
C GLY A 436 -11.58 14.03 5.31
N ARG A 437 -12.65 14.82 5.13
CA ARG A 437 -12.56 16.30 5.13
C ARG A 437 -12.29 16.85 6.53
N GLU A 438 -12.79 16.17 7.56
CA GLU A 438 -12.54 16.55 8.96
C GLU A 438 -11.17 16.05 9.43
N PRO A 439 -10.52 16.73 10.38
CA PRO A 439 -9.27 16.27 10.95
C PRO A 439 -9.47 14.96 11.71
N PHE A 440 -8.45 14.10 11.71
CA PHE A 440 -8.42 12.92 12.57
C PHE A 440 -8.31 13.35 14.03
N ARG A 441 -9.13 12.76 14.91
CA ARG A 441 -9.22 13.10 16.34
C ARG A 441 -8.76 11.94 17.20
N TYR A 442 -7.99 12.24 18.22
CA TYR A 442 -7.46 11.26 19.16
C TYR A 442 -7.71 11.68 20.60
N ALA A 443 -8.13 10.75 21.46
CA ALA A 443 -8.16 10.92 22.90
C ALA A 443 -7.49 9.73 23.60
N ASN A 444 -6.91 9.98 24.79
CA ASN A 444 -6.27 8.95 25.61
C ASN A 444 -6.80 9.05 27.05
N LEU A 445 -7.76 8.19 27.37
CA LEU A 445 -8.43 8.16 28.67
C LEU A 445 -7.69 7.27 29.69
N ALA A 446 -6.56 6.71 29.31
CA ALA A 446 -5.77 5.85 30.20
C ALA A 446 -5.16 6.63 31.36
N VAL A 447 -5.25 6.04 32.55
CA VAL A 447 -4.66 6.55 33.77
C VAL A 447 -3.96 5.40 34.50
N ARG A 448 -2.75 5.67 34.97
CA ARG A 448 -1.92 4.67 35.70
C ARG A 448 -2.64 4.07 36.90
N SER A 449 -2.30 2.83 37.22
CA SER A 449 -2.83 2.05 38.34
C SER A 449 -4.33 1.70 38.27
N ARG A 450 -5.01 2.04 37.18
CA ARG A 450 -6.43 1.69 36.98
C ARG A 450 -6.59 0.19 36.73
N ARG A 451 -7.80 -0.31 37.03
CA ARG A 451 -8.22 -1.70 36.93
C ARG A 451 -9.40 -1.85 35.99
N VAL A 452 -9.78 -3.09 35.69
CA VAL A 452 -10.94 -3.39 34.82
C VAL A 452 -12.20 -2.70 35.30
N ARG A 453 -12.43 -2.61 36.61
CA ARG A 453 -13.58 -1.88 37.17
C ARG A 453 -13.55 -0.39 36.83
N ASP A 454 -12.38 0.25 36.90
CA ASP A 454 -12.26 1.68 36.51
C ASP A 454 -12.51 1.85 35.01
N LEU A 455 -12.09 0.88 34.18
CA LEU A 455 -12.37 0.87 32.76
C LEU A 455 -13.89 0.90 32.50
N THR A 456 -14.64 -0.02 33.15
CA THR A 456 -16.08 -0.19 32.89
C THR A 456 -16.92 0.93 33.51
N THR A 457 -16.53 1.46 34.68
CA THR A 457 -17.30 2.47 35.40
C THR A 457 -16.97 3.91 35.02
N THR A 458 -15.80 4.17 34.44
CA THR A 458 -15.32 5.53 34.18
C THR A 458 -14.89 5.73 32.73
N GLN A 459 -13.93 4.92 32.23
CA GLN A 459 -13.34 5.17 30.92
C GLN A 459 -14.29 4.87 29.76
N ILE A 460 -15.02 3.74 29.80
CA ILE A 460 -15.98 3.35 28.76
C ILE A 460 -17.16 4.33 28.68
N PRO A 461 -17.83 4.73 29.77
CA PRO A 461 -18.86 5.77 29.71
C PRO A 461 -18.34 7.06 29.08
N ARG A 462 -17.16 7.52 29.48
CA ARG A 462 -16.54 8.72 28.87
C ARG A 462 -16.22 8.53 27.40
N ALA A 463 -15.70 7.37 27.00
CA ALA A 463 -15.45 7.06 25.59
C ALA A 463 -16.75 7.10 24.76
N LEU A 464 -17.85 6.55 25.29
CA LEU A 464 -19.14 6.58 24.59
C LEU A 464 -19.68 8.01 24.40
N GLU A 465 -19.44 8.93 25.36
CA GLU A 465 -19.75 10.36 25.19
C GLU A 465 -18.98 10.99 24.03
N LEU A 466 -17.73 10.61 23.84
CA LEU A 466 -16.87 11.08 22.74
C LEU A 466 -17.27 10.50 21.38
N ARG A 467 -18.11 9.46 21.34
CA ARG A 467 -18.58 8.77 20.11
C ARG A 467 -17.43 8.37 19.18
N PRO A 468 -16.48 7.56 19.63
CA PRO A 468 -15.35 7.12 18.79
C PRO A 468 -15.79 6.17 17.67
N ASP A 469 -14.97 6.07 16.63
CA ASP A 469 -15.11 5.06 15.58
C ASP A 469 -14.23 3.85 15.89
N LEU A 470 -13.13 4.07 16.61
CA LEU A 470 -12.17 3.05 17.05
C LEU A 470 -11.83 3.25 18.52
N VAL A 471 -11.85 2.16 19.28
CA VAL A 471 -11.38 2.13 20.66
C VAL A 471 -10.31 1.04 20.81
N SER A 472 -9.19 1.34 21.46
CA SER A 472 -8.24 0.32 21.89
C SER A 472 -8.33 0.09 23.40
N ILE A 473 -8.19 -1.17 23.83
CA ILE A 473 -8.24 -1.56 25.26
C ILE A 473 -7.04 -2.43 25.57
N LEU A 474 -6.14 -1.93 26.44
CA LEU A 474 -5.07 -2.70 27.08
C LEU A 474 -5.24 -2.56 28.59
N MET A 475 -5.84 -3.56 29.24
CA MET A 475 -6.22 -3.50 30.66
C MET A 475 -6.19 -4.89 31.30
N GLY A 476 -6.04 -4.91 32.61
CA GLY A 476 -6.14 -6.11 33.45
C GLY A 476 -4.84 -6.52 34.11
N ALA A 477 -3.68 -6.03 33.68
CA ALA A 477 -2.39 -6.39 34.28
C ALA A 477 -2.34 -6.05 35.78
N ASN A 478 -2.87 -4.90 36.21
CA ASN A 478 -2.94 -4.47 37.61
C ASN A 478 -3.82 -5.37 38.47
N ASP A 479 -4.87 -5.95 37.89
CA ASP A 479 -5.75 -6.92 38.57
C ASP A 479 -5.06 -8.27 38.72
N LEU A 480 -4.45 -8.77 37.63
CA LEU A 480 -3.88 -10.11 37.56
C LEU A 480 -2.66 -10.31 38.49
N VAL A 481 -1.92 -9.23 38.79
CA VAL A 481 -0.82 -9.27 39.79
C VAL A 481 -1.35 -9.06 41.22
N GLY A 482 -2.61 -8.69 41.42
CA GLY A 482 -3.27 -8.52 42.67
C GLY A 482 -3.65 -9.86 43.34
N HIS A 483 -4.01 -9.79 44.64
CA HIS A 483 -4.53 -10.96 45.36
C HIS A 483 -6.03 -11.15 45.04
N GLY A 484 -6.44 -12.40 44.82
CA GLY A 484 -7.87 -12.77 44.68
C GLY A 484 -8.49 -12.54 43.30
N ALA A 485 -7.73 -12.11 42.30
CA ALA A 485 -8.26 -11.93 40.96
C ALA A 485 -8.65 -13.25 40.27
N ALA A 486 -9.89 -13.37 39.85
CA ALA A 486 -10.40 -14.44 39.01
C ALA A 486 -10.37 -14.01 37.54
N PRO A 487 -9.45 -14.50 36.70
CA PRO A 487 -9.29 -14.02 35.31
C PRO A 487 -10.57 -14.05 34.48
N ARG A 488 -11.42 -15.08 34.70
CA ARG A 488 -12.72 -15.19 33.99
C ARG A 488 -13.72 -14.12 34.42
N ALA A 489 -13.78 -13.79 35.73
CA ALA A 489 -14.68 -12.74 36.18
C ALA A 489 -14.25 -11.36 35.69
N LEU A 490 -12.95 -11.08 35.68
CA LEU A 490 -12.38 -9.86 35.10
C LEU A 490 -12.71 -9.75 33.61
N ALA A 491 -12.60 -10.85 32.87
CA ALA A 491 -12.92 -10.87 31.45
C ALA A 491 -14.42 -10.65 31.19
N ALA A 492 -15.28 -11.23 32.02
CA ALA A 492 -16.73 -11.02 31.92
C ALA A 492 -17.11 -9.56 32.18
N GLU A 493 -16.51 -8.90 33.18
CA GLU A 493 -16.71 -7.48 33.44
C GLU A 493 -16.23 -6.59 32.27
N LEU A 494 -15.07 -6.92 31.68
CA LEU A 494 -14.58 -6.22 30.47
C LEU A 494 -15.51 -6.47 29.26
N GLU A 495 -16.03 -7.69 29.11
CA GLU A 495 -16.94 -8.07 28.03
C GLU A 495 -18.20 -7.19 27.99
N GLU A 496 -18.78 -6.86 29.13
CA GLU A 496 -19.93 -5.94 29.24
C GLU A 496 -19.59 -4.58 28.60
N GLY A 497 -18.41 -4.06 28.86
CA GLY A 497 -17.95 -2.80 28.26
C GLY A 497 -17.70 -2.92 26.75
N VAL A 498 -17.15 -4.03 26.30
CA VAL A 498 -16.97 -4.31 24.87
C VAL A 498 -18.32 -4.38 24.14
N VAL A 499 -19.31 -5.04 24.73
CA VAL A 499 -20.68 -5.10 24.18
C VAL A 499 -21.26 -3.71 24.03
N ALA A 500 -21.12 -2.84 25.03
CA ALA A 500 -21.62 -1.47 24.97
C ALA A 500 -20.95 -0.65 23.84
N LEU A 501 -19.63 -0.76 23.68
CA LEU A 501 -18.89 -0.09 22.60
C LEU A 501 -19.31 -0.60 21.21
N ARG A 502 -19.43 -1.93 21.05
CA ARG A 502 -19.87 -2.53 19.78
C ARG A 502 -21.31 -2.16 19.44
N ALA A 503 -22.20 -2.11 20.42
CA ALA A 503 -23.60 -1.66 20.24
C ALA A 503 -23.69 -0.18 19.81
N ALA A 504 -22.72 0.66 20.22
CA ALA A 504 -22.59 2.04 19.75
C ALA A 504 -21.98 2.17 18.35
N GLY A 505 -21.69 1.06 17.66
CA GLY A 505 -21.09 1.03 16.32
C GLY A 505 -19.57 1.25 16.29
N CYS A 506 -18.91 1.15 17.42
CA CYS A 506 -17.49 1.37 17.58
C CYS A 506 -16.69 0.11 17.22
N ASP A 507 -15.63 0.22 16.44
CA ASP A 507 -14.65 -0.85 16.30
C ASP A 507 -13.76 -0.92 17.55
N VAL A 508 -13.43 -2.14 17.98
CA VAL A 508 -12.65 -2.36 19.21
C VAL A 508 -11.39 -3.16 18.87
N LEU A 509 -10.23 -2.64 19.26
CA LEU A 509 -8.94 -3.33 19.29
C LEU A 509 -8.67 -3.80 20.73
N LEU A 510 -8.80 -5.08 20.98
CA LEU A 510 -8.37 -5.69 22.24
C LEU A 510 -6.88 -6.02 22.18
N VAL A 511 -6.17 -5.77 23.28
CA VAL A 511 -4.74 -6.10 23.42
C VAL A 511 -4.59 -7.02 24.61
N THR A 512 -3.99 -8.20 24.43
CA THR A 512 -3.74 -9.13 25.54
C THR A 512 -2.66 -8.57 26.45
N PRO A 513 -2.80 -8.65 27.80
CA PRO A 513 -1.74 -8.24 28.70
C PRO A 513 -0.56 -9.23 28.65
N PHE A 514 0.62 -8.75 28.93
CA PHE A 514 1.88 -9.47 28.75
C PHE A 514 2.83 -9.26 29.95
N LEU A 515 3.86 -10.08 30.01
CA LEU A 515 4.82 -10.10 31.12
C LEU A 515 6.27 -10.00 30.59
N PRO A 516 7.19 -9.37 31.37
CA PRO A 516 8.61 -9.43 31.07
C PRO A 516 9.18 -10.85 31.28
N HIS A 517 10.15 -11.23 30.45
CA HIS A 517 10.86 -12.51 30.58
C HIS A 517 11.78 -12.51 31.83
N ARG A 518 11.20 -12.71 33.01
CA ARG A 518 11.93 -12.87 34.27
C ARG A 518 11.23 -13.86 35.18
N ARG A 519 12.02 -14.55 36.04
CA ARG A 519 11.52 -15.62 36.95
C ARG A 519 10.37 -15.16 37.85
N ALA A 520 10.45 -13.95 38.40
CA ALA A 520 9.40 -13.41 39.29
C ALA A 520 8.06 -13.19 38.57
N ALA A 521 8.07 -12.83 37.28
CA ALA A 521 6.85 -12.66 36.47
C ALA A 521 6.15 -14.00 36.19
N GLY A 522 6.89 -15.11 36.16
CA GLY A 522 6.36 -16.47 35.96
C GLY A 522 5.29 -16.87 36.98
N LEU A 523 5.30 -16.29 38.20
CA LEU A 523 4.27 -16.52 39.22
C LEU A 523 2.86 -16.11 38.74
N PHE A 524 2.76 -15.18 37.79
CA PHE A 524 1.51 -14.66 37.28
C PHE A 524 1.15 -15.26 35.92
N ALA A 525 2.06 -15.98 35.25
CA ALA A 525 1.92 -16.47 33.88
C ALA A 525 0.59 -17.20 33.62
N ARG A 526 0.18 -18.09 34.56
CA ARG A 526 -1.08 -18.84 34.42
C ARG A 526 -2.31 -17.94 34.42
N ARG A 527 -2.33 -16.88 35.23
CA ARG A 527 -3.47 -15.93 35.28
C ARG A 527 -3.52 -15.10 34.02
N PHE A 528 -2.37 -14.64 33.52
CA PHE A 528 -2.27 -13.89 32.26
C PHE A 528 -2.72 -14.74 31.07
N ALA A 529 -2.27 -15.99 30.95
CA ALA A 529 -2.69 -16.90 29.90
C ALA A 529 -4.20 -17.21 29.95
N GLN A 530 -4.78 -17.39 31.15
CA GLN A 530 -6.22 -17.59 31.30
C GLN A 530 -7.01 -16.35 30.84
N TYR A 531 -6.58 -15.15 31.22
CA TYR A 531 -7.23 -13.92 30.84
C TYR A 531 -7.08 -13.66 29.32
N ALA A 532 -5.90 -13.87 28.75
CA ALA A 532 -5.67 -13.79 27.29
C ALA A 532 -6.58 -14.75 26.51
N SER A 533 -6.79 -15.98 27.03
CA SER A 533 -7.72 -16.94 26.41
C SER A 533 -9.15 -16.41 26.37
N GLU A 534 -9.61 -15.74 27.43
CA GLU A 534 -10.94 -15.11 27.45
C GLU A 534 -11.01 -13.90 26.49
N LEU A 535 -9.95 -13.08 26.40
CA LEU A 535 -9.92 -11.98 25.43
C LEU A 535 -9.99 -12.48 23.97
N ARG A 536 -9.33 -13.61 23.65
CA ARG A 536 -9.44 -14.28 22.34
C ARG A 536 -10.88 -14.72 22.07
N ARG A 537 -11.58 -15.24 23.09
CA ARG A 537 -13.00 -15.60 23.00
C ARG A 537 -13.87 -14.37 22.75
N ILE A 538 -13.70 -13.33 23.54
CA ILE A 538 -14.46 -12.06 23.43
C ILE A 538 -14.25 -11.44 22.04
N ALA A 539 -13.01 -11.40 21.56
CA ALA A 539 -12.70 -10.87 20.23
C ALA A 539 -13.46 -11.61 19.13
N ARG A 540 -13.49 -12.94 19.17
CA ARG A 540 -14.22 -13.76 18.19
C ARG A 540 -15.73 -13.58 18.28
N VAL A 541 -16.29 -13.57 19.49
CA VAL A 541 -17.75 -13.50 19.71
C VAL A 541 -18.30 -12.14 19.27
N HIS A 542 -17.60 -11.05 19.58
CA HIS A 542 -18.07 -9.68 19.35
C HIS A 542 -17.45 -9.04 18.10
N GLY A 543 -16.67 -9.78 17.29
CA GLY A 543 -16.06 -9.28 16.07
C GLY A 543 -15.05 -8.15 16.32
N CYS A 544 -14.29 -8.23 17.42
CA CYS A 544 -13.23 -7.28 17.72
C CYS A 544 -11.91 -7.67 17.05
N MET A 545 -11.08 -6.69 16.74
CA MET A 545 -9.69 -6.92 16.39
C MET A 545 -8.89 -7.29 17.63
N LEU A 546 -7.90 -8.16 17.50
CA LEU A 546 -7.09 -8.62 18.63
C LEU A 546 -5.61 -8.49 18.31
N LEU A 547 -4.89 -7.72 19.12
CA LEU A 547 -3.45 -7.78 19.21
C LEU A 547 -3.07 -8.78 20.30
N ASP A 548 -2.68 -9.97 19.85
CA ASP A 548 -2.33 -11.08 20.74
C ASP A 548 -0.83 -11.07 21.04
N LEU A 549 -0.44 -10.41 22.13
CA LEU A 549 0.96 -10.27 22.53
C LEU A 549 1.54 -11.57 23.12
N ASP A 550 0.71 -12.54 23.47
CA ASP A 550 1.15 -13.87 23.88
C ASP A 550 1.77 -14.65 22.70
N ALA A 551 1.37 -14.30 21.47
CA ALA A 551 1.95 -14.83 20.23
C ALA A 551 3.21 -14.06 19.76
N LEU A 552 3.61 -13.00 20.47
CA LEU A 552 4.74 -12.12 20.12
C LEU A 552 5.74 -12.09 21.30
N PRO A 553 6.59 -13.13 21.45
CA PRO A 553 7.49 -13.28 22.60
C PRO A 553 8.51 -12.13 22.73
N GLU A 554 8.79 -11.39 21.66
CA GLU A 554 9.73 -10.28 21.63
C GLU A 554 9.36 -9.19 22.66
N ILE A 555 8.07 -8.95 22.89
CA ILE A 555 7.62 -7.93 23.85
C ILE A 555 8.06 -8.26 25.30
N GLY A 556 8.28 -9.53 25.60
CA GLY A 556 8.78 -10.00 26.90
C GLY A 556 10.28 -9.77 27.11
N ALA A 557 11.05 -9.51 26.05
CA ALA A 557 12.49 -9.28 26.13
C ALA A 557 12.81 -8.06 27.00
N LEU A 558 13.78 -8.18 27.90
CA LEU A 558 14.07 -7.16 28.93
C LEU A 558 14.50 -5.81 28.35
N GLU A 559 14.94 -5.78 27.13
CA GLU A 559 15.26 -4.56 26.38
C GLU A 559 14.03 -3.72 25.99
N MET A 560 12.84 -4.33 25.97
CA MET A 560 11.57 -3.63 25.74
C MET A 560 11.08 -2.88 26.99
N TRP A 561 11.63 -3.22 28.16
CA TRP A 561 11.14 -2.78 29.46
C TRP A 561 12.05 -1.72 30.10
N ALA A 562 11.45 -0.76 30.77
CA ALA A 562 12.16 0.23 31.58
C ALA A 562 12.89 -0.42 32.76
N ASP A 563 13.66 0.36 33.52
CA ASP A 563 14.46 -0.16 34.65
C ASP A 563 13.60 -0.77 35.73
N ASP A 564 12.35 -0.34 35.89
CA ASP A 564 11.40 -0.88 36.86
C ASP A 564 10.87 -2.26 36.46
N LYS A 565 11.08 -2.70 35.22
CA LYS A 565 10.58 -3.98 34.65
C LYS A 565 9.07 -4.18 34.82
N VAL A 566 8.33 -3.09 34.88
CA VAL A 566 6.87 -3.02 34.97
C VAL A 566 6.31 -2.24 33.78
N HIS A 567 7.01 -1.20 33.34
CA HIS A 567 6.63 -0.33 32.24
C HIS A 567 7.54 -0.53 31.02
N LEU A 568 7.01 -0.23 29.86
CA LEU A 568 7.79 -0.28 28.62
C LEU A 568 8.69 0.95 28.51
N ARG A 569 9.89 0.77 27.93
CA ARG A 569 10.69 1.90 27.43
C ARG A 569 10.23 2.28 26.02
N SER A 570 10.83 3.31 25.46
CA SER A 570 10.51 3.82 24.13
C SER A 570 10.46 2.74 23.04
N ARG A 571 11.43 1.79 23.04
CA ARG A 571 11.50 0.66 22.11
C ARG A 571 10.26 -0.24 22.23
N GLY A 572 9.86 -0.59 23.46
CA GLY A 572 8.67 -1.41 23.70
C GLY A 572 7.37 -0.73 23.27
N HIS A 573 7.24 0.58 23.52
CA HIS A 573 6.08 1.36 23.05
C HIS A 573 6.04 1.48 21.54
N ARG A 574 7.18 1.63 20.86
CA ARG A 574 7.25 1.60 19.39
C ARG A 574 6.83 0.26 18.83
N PHE A 575 7.40 -0.82 19.32
CA PHE A 575 7.03 -2.19 18.93
C PHE A 575 5.51 -2.40 19.03
N LEU A 576 4.91 -2.07 20.18
CA LEU A 576 3.48 -2.24 20.40
C LEU A 576 2.63 -1.40 19.44
N ALA A 577 3.05 -0.16 19.15
CA ALA A 577 2.34 0.71 18.20
C ALA A 577 2.32 0.15 16.78
N TYR A 578 3.45 -0.38 16.29
CA TYR A 578 3.52 -0.94 14.94
C TYR A 578 2.77 -2.26 14.82
N ARG A 579 2.84 -3.15 15.83
CA ARG A 579 2.04 -4.38 15.85
C ARG A 579 0.53 -4.09 15.94
N ALA A 580 0.13 -3.05 16.66
CA ALA A 580 -1.27 -2.59 16.65
C ALA A 580 -1.67 -2.04 15.27
N ALA A 581 -0.80 -1.27 14.62
CA ALA A 581 -1.03 -0.74 13.28
C ALA A 581 -1.20 -1.87 12.25
N GLU A 582 -0.41 -2.93 12.34
CA GLU A 582 -0.50 -4.12 11.49
C GLU A 582 -1.86 -4.83 11.65
N VAL A 583 -2.29 -5.08 12.89
CA VAL A 583 -3.61 -5.67 13.19
C VAL A 583 -4.77 -4.80 12.66
N LEU A 584 -4.59 -3.48 12.66
CA LEU A 584 -5.56 -2.53 12.12
C LEU A 584 -5.50 -2.40 10.58
N GLY A 585 -4.59 -3.12 9.92
CA GLY A 585 -4.46 -3.13 8.48
C GLY A 585 -3.85 -1.84 7.91
N ILE A 586 -3.01 -1.15 8.68
CA ILE A 586 -2.24 -0.01 8.18
C ILE A 586 -1.15 -0.54 7.24
N PRO A 587 -1.10 -0.06 5.98
CA PRO A 587 -0.09 -0.49 5.04
C PRO A 587 1.33 -0.28 5.57
N ASP A 588 2.22 -1.21 5.26
CA ASP A 588 3.66 -1.18 5.57
C ASP A 588 4.01 -1.06 7.07
N ALA A 589 3.06 -1.31 7.98
CA ALA A 589 3.27 -1.16 9.41
C ALA A 589 4.41 -2.05 9.94
N GLU A 590 4.54 -3.29 9.46
CA GLU A 590 5.62 -4.20 9.80
C GLU A 590 6.98 -3.66 9.36
N ALA A 591 7.11 -3.29 8.09
CA ALA A 591 8.36 -2.75 7.53
C ALA A 591 8.76 -1.41 8.18
N LEU A 592 7.80 -0.56 8.53
CA LEU A 592 8.05 0.67 9.31
C LEU A 592 8.54 0.35 10.72
N GLY A 593 8.01 -0.71 11.34
CA GLY A 593 8.43 -1.18 12.65
C GLY A 593 9.88 -1.68 12.65
N ASP A 594 10.24 -2.47 11.64
CA ASP A 594 11.59 -3.00 11.48
C ASP A 594 12.61 -1.89 11.20
N LEU A 595 12.27 -0.92 10.35
CA LEU A 595 13.09 0.25 10.09
C LEU A 595 13.28 1.12 11.34
N ASP A 596 12.21 1.37 12.11
CA ASP A 596 12.28 2.13 13.35
C ASP A 596 13.14 1.41 14.41
N ALA A 597 13.08 0.08 14.47
CA ALA A 597 13.93 -0.72 15.34
C ALA A 597 15.41 -0.62 14.95
N ALA A 598 15.71 -0.60 13.65
CA ALA A 598 17.09 -0.48 13.14
C ALA A 598 17.71 0.91 13.33
N LEU A 599 16.89 1.98 13.29
CA LEU A 599 17.37 3.37 13.36
C LEU A 599 17.55 3.89 14.79
N HIS A 600 17.00 3.24 15.80
CA HIS A 600 17.04 3.70 17.19
C HIS A 600 17.83 2.73 18.05
N ASP A 601 19.15 2.88 18.06
CA ASP A 601 20.02 2.24 19.04
C ASP A 601 19.73 2.76 20.47
N ASP A 602 19.95 1.88 21.44
CA ASP A 602 19.53 2.02 22.83
C ASP A 602 19.99 3.30 23.51
N GLU A 603 19.05 4.04 24.09
CA GLU A 603 19.36 4.99 25.16
C GLU A 603 19.91 4.23 26.38
N PRO A 604 21.04 4.63 26.98
CA PRO A 604 21.61 3.96 28.14
C PRO A 604 20.67 4.01 29.34
N ALA A 605 20.55 2.89 30.05
CA ALA A 605 19.74 2.78 31.25
C ALA A 605 20.22 3.77 32.34
N ALA A 606 19.33 4.66 32.78
CA ALA A 606 19.60 5.56 33.88
C ALA A 606 19.53 4.78 35.20
N GLY A 607 20.67 4.48 35.81
CA GLY A 607 20.75 3.77 37.10
C GLY A 607 20.05 4.50 38.26
N GLY A 608 19.55 3.76 39.25
CA GLY A 608 18.96 4.35 40.46
C GLY A 608 17.50 4.00 40.74
N TRP A 609 16.90 3.09 39.98
CA TRP A 609 15.49 2.67 40.06
C TRP A 609 14.97 2.37 41.50
N LEU A 610 15.76 1.70 42.34
CA LEU A 610 15.30 1.23 43.67
C LEU A 610 14.91 2.41 44.58
N ARG A 611 15.68 3.51 44.55
CA ARG A 611 15.43 4.69 45.39
C ARG A 611 14.44 5.67 44.73
N ARG A 612 14.45 5.79 43.42
CA ARG A 612 13.64 6.77 42.70
C ARG A 612 12.19 6.31 42.50
N ASP A 613 11.97 5.01 42.25
CA ASP A 613 10.68 4.52 41.80
C ASP A 613 10.09 3.42 42.72
N ALA A 614 10.86 2.41 43.13
CA ALA A 614 10.34 1.26 43.86
C ALA A 614 9.98 1.59 45.31
N LEU A 615 10.81 2.32 46.05
CA LEU A 615 10.55 2.66 47.47
C LEU A 615 9.35 3.62 47.60
N PRO A 616 9.19 4.68 46.78
CA PRO A 616 7.99 5.52 46.80
C PRO A 616 6.71 4.76 46.42
N TRP A 617 6.77 3.81 45.49
CA TRP A 617 5.66 2.96 45.12
C TRP A 617 5.21 2.06 46.27
N LEU A 618 6.15 1.37 46.93
CA LEU A 618 5.88 0.50 48.07
C LEU A 618 5.25 1.29 49.26
N TRP A 619 5.78 2.49 49.51
CA TRP A 619 5.32 3.36 50.57
C TRP A 619 3.89 3.89 50.35
N ARG A 620 3.53 4.27 49.08
CA ARG A 620 2.17 4.61 48.71
C ARG A 620 1.20 3.45 48.87
N ARG A 621 1.60 2.25 48.43
CA ARG A 621 0.79 1.03 48.53
C ARG A 621 0.51 0.64 49.99
N MET A 622 1.44 0.82 50.90
CA MET A 622 1.22 0.59 52.34
C MET A 622 0.20 1.59 52.94
N ARG A 623 -0.01 2.73 52.32
CA ARG A 623 -0.98 3.74 52.75
C ARG A 623 -2.33 3.63 52.02
N GLY A 624 -2.57 2.56 51.29
CA GLY A 624 -3.82 2.35 50.51
C GLY A 624 -4.05 3.32 49.37
N ARG A 625 -3.00 4.07 48.95
CA ARG A 625 -3.08 5.02 47.80
C ARG A 625 -2.42 4.40 46.56
N THR A 626 -3.01 4.71 45.40
CA THR A 626 -2.45 4.35 44.09
C THR A 626 -1.69 5.51 43.48
N ALA A 627 -0.83 5.21 42.51
CA ALA A 627 -0.10 6.29 41.77
C ALA A 627 -1.02 7.11 40.84
N GLY A 628 -2.23 6.64 40.60
CA GLY A 628 -3.21 7.30 39.76
C GLY A 628 -4.28 8.13 40.50
N ASP A 629 -4.23 8.14 41.85
CA ASP A 629 -5.23 8.86 42.60
C ASP A 629 -5.09 10.38 42.41
N GLY A 630 -6.16 11.03 41.98
CA GLY A 630 -6.19 12.47 41.70
C GLY A 630 -5.54 12.88 40.37
N LEU A 631 -5.25 11.91 39.50
CA LEU A 631 -4.80 12.20 38.13
C LEU A 631 -5.97 12.14 37.17
N ASP A 632 -6.01 13.12 36.27
CA ASP A 632 -6.90 13.15 35.13
C ASP A 632 -6.30 12.35 33.96
N ALA A 633 -7.16 12.01 32.99
CA ALA A 633 -6.75 11.36 31.75
C ALA A 633 -5.79 12.27 30.96
N LYS A 634 -4.87 11.66 30.24
CA LYS A 634 -3.87 12.37 29.45
C LYS A 634 -4.49 13.31 28.40
N HIS A 635 -5.50 12.85 27.72
CA HIS A 635 -6.35 13.61 26.79
C HIS A 635 -7.80 13.22 27.04
N ASP A 636 -8.45 13.91 27.97
CA ASP A 636 -9.84 13.63 28.35
C ASP A 636 -10.85 14.04 27.27
N ASP A 637 -10.40 14.84 26.30
CA ASP A 637 -11.14 15.20 25.09
C ASP A 637 -10.25 15.02 23.86
N PHE A 638 -10.88 15.10 22.68
CA PHE A 638 -10.17 14.93 21.43
C PHE A 638 -9.13 16.01 21.16
N VAL A 639 -7.93 15.58 20.80
CA VAL A 639 -6.91 16.42 20.17
C VAL A 639 -6.87 16.12 18.68
N GLU A 640 -6.72 17.17 17.85
CA GLU A 640 -6.58 16.99 16.40
C GLU A 640 -5.17 16.49 16.06
N MET A 641 -5.10 15.41 15.33
CA MET A 641 -3.85 14.89 14.82
C MET A 641 -3.58 15.44 13.42
N PRO A 642 -2.35 15.89 13.13
CA PRO A 642 -2.00 16.32 11.78
C PRO A 642 -2.11 15.13 10.84
N GLY A 643 -3.12 15.13 9.98
CA GLY A 643 -3.24 14.20 8.87
C GLY A 643 -2.13 14.46 7.84
N ALA A 644 -1.97 13.54 6.88
CA ALA A 644 -1.10 13.74 5.72
C ALA A 644 -1.54 15.01 4.97
N GLY A 645 -1.13 16.19 5.40
CA GLY A 645 -1.51 17.41 4.73
C GLY A 645 -1.58 18.71 5.52
N ARG A 646 -1.44 18.71 6.83
CA ARG A 646 -1.42 19.97 7.61
C ARG A 646 -0.15 20.09 8.42
N SER A 647 0.87 20.79 7.88
CA SER A 647 1.91 21.36 8.71
C SER A 647 1.25 22.39 9.65
N ARG A 648 1.57 22.33 10.93
CA ARG A 648 1.24 23.43 11.86
C ARG A 648 1.76 24.74 11.26
N ARG A 649 0.88 25.61 10.79
CA ARG A 649 1.19 27.02 10.79
C ARG A 649 1.40 27.38 12.27
N ALA A 650 2.64 27.67 12.62
CA ALA A 650 2.95 28.30 13.88
C ALA A 650 2.12 29.60 13.94
N SER A 651 1.12 29.64 14.81
CA SER A 651 0.49 30.89 15.20
C SER A 651 1.52 31.67 16.01
N SER A 652 2.33 32.48 15.31
CA SER A 652 2.99 33.63 15.90
C SER A 652 1.92 34.71 16.02
N SER A 653 1.33 34.85 17.18
CA SER A 653 0.65 36.07 17.55
C SER A 653 0.95 36.38 19.00
N ALA A 654 1.73 37.47 19.14
CA ALA A 654 1.92 38.38 20.26
C ALA A 654 2.29 37.78 21.63
#